data_16c4c9a952f2fdf4580292eccd249b53
#
_entry.id   16c4c9a952f2fdf4580292eccd249b53
#
_cell.length_a   1.000
_cell.length_b   1.000
_cell.length_c   1.000
_cell.angle_alpha   90.00
_cell.angle_beta   90.00
_cell.angle_gamma   90.00
#
_symmetry.space_group_name_H-M   'P 1'
#
loop_
_entity.id
_entity.type
_entity.pdbx_description
1 polymer ?
#
loop_
_entity_poly.entity_id
_entity_poly.type
_entity_poly.pdbx_seq_one_letter_code
_entity_poly.pdbx_strand_id
1 'polypeptide(L)'
;MDFILRATNGILKKHFNTDFNDKNITIFDPFTGTGSFIARLLSKENELISDEALKEKFLNHLFAFDIVLLAYYIALINITQAAQNRDGSLKNFKNIALTDSLDFYEEKNDKGVFDLFKDLEENKEIKSTIEKQNIRVIIGNPPYSAGSKSQNDNNQNLSHPKLEERVYEKYGKNSTAKVGATTRDTLIQSIYMASELLKDKGVLGFVVNGSFIDSKSGDGFRKCVAKDFAHLYVLNLRGNARTSGETCKKEGGKIFDSGSRATIAIIFFVKDASVKNSAIHYYDIGDYLKREEKLNRLSNFTNLDAIPFETITPNNKGDWINQRNDAFEKLIPLKRDKKRQNPSVFDINSNGVTSGRDPWVYNFSPDALMLSVQKCIDTYNADLKRFNAHFREAFKQRAKGVKSADLYKHLNDQEITTDKTKIAWTRALKQEFIKNKNLQESHKDRIRLAMYRPFNKQWLYFDKDLNEMQYQLPKIFPDKDAQNVVINTGVGNGKNFSALVSDSISNTGLISNNQAYPLYYYDDFGNRHDAISGYALNLFRKHYEDNSIAEEEIFYYIYAILHHKGYLEKYKNSLTKEDPRIALSEDFKELSALGKELAKLHLNYESEELHASVEYKTLMNAEEKGYYDVETMKKIGDRINYNNHIAITKIPKKAFDYALNGKSAIDWVIERYKKTTDKESLIENNPNDYKGGKYVFELLCRVIKLSEKSVDLIEKISEKRFE
;
A
#
# COMPACT_ATOMS: atom_id res chain seq x y z
N MET A 1 -24.30 -9.91 5.67
CA MET A 1 -24.97 -10.49 4.49
C MET A 1 -26.41 -10.03 4.40
N ASP A 2 -27.23 -10.24 5.40
CA ASP A 2 -28.66 -9.88 5.40
C ASP A 2 -28.93 -8.41 5.05
N PHE A 3 -28.12 -7.50 5.59
CA PHE A 3 -28.18 -6.09 5.20
C PHE A 3 -28.02 -5.90 3.68
N ILE A 4 -27.04 -6.59 3.07
CA ILE A 4 -26.77 -6.45 1.63
C ILE A 4 -27.93 -6.97 0.80
N LEU A 5 -28.49 -8.10 1.18
CA LEU A 5 -29.66 -8.69 0.50
C LEU A 5 -30.88 -7.78 0.61
N ARG A 6 -31.21 -7.30 1.83
CA ARG A 6 -32.33 -6.36 2.03
C ARG A 6 -32.12 -5.05 1.27
N ALA A 7 -30.90 -4.50 1.32
CA ALA A 7 -30.57 -3.27 0.59
C ALA A 7 -30.71 -3.46 -0.92
N THR A 8 -30.21 -4.58 -1.47
CA THR A 8 -30.35 -4.91 -2.90
C THR A 8 -31.81 -5.03 -3.31
N ASN A 9 -32.63 -5.70 -2.50
CA ASN A 9 -34.06 -5.81 -2.73
C ASN A 9 -34.78 -4.46 -2.68
N GLY A 10 -34.38 -3.58 -1.73
CA GLY A 10 -34.85 -2.20 -1.62
C GLY A 10 -34.48 -1.34 -2.86
N ILE A 11 -33.27 -1.53 -3.38
CA ILE A 11 -32.81 -0.87 -4.62
C ILE A 11 -33.65 -1.30 -5.83
N LEU A 12 -33.94 -2.60 -5.95
CA LEU A 12 -34.83 -3.12 -7.01
C LEU A 12 -36.21 -2.48 -6.94
N LYS A 13 -36.80 -2.38 -5.75
CA LYS A 13 -38.10 -1.71 -5.55
C LYS A 13 -38.02 -0.22 -5.92
N LYS A 14 -37.01 0.47 -5.46
CA LYS A 14 -36.84 1.92 -5.63
C LYS A 14 -36.59 2.34 -7.10
N HIS A 15 -35.71 1.64 -7.78
CA HIS A 15 -35.24 2.06 -9.12
C HIS A 15 -35.90 1.30 -10.26
N PHE A 16 -36.43 0.11 -10.02
CA PHE A 16 -36.98 -0.74 -11.09
C PHE A 16 -38.42 -1.20 -10.86
N ASN A 17 -39.04 -0.80 -9.72
CA ASN A 17 -40.39 -1.18 -9.32
C ASN A 17 -40.61 -2.72 -9.33
N THR A 18 -39.60 -3.48 -8.88
CA THR A 18 -39.58 -4.96 -8.83
C THR A 18 -38.85 -5.43 -7.57
N ASP A 19 -38.86 -6.71 -7.29
CA ASP A 19 -38.15 -7.30 -6.16
C ASP A 19 -37.63 -8.71 -6.48
N PHE A 20 -37.01 -9.38 -5.50
CA PHE A 20 -36.45 -10.72 -5.69
C PHE A 20 -37.49 -11.79 -6.08
N ASN A 21 -38.78 -11.59 -5.86
CA ASN A 21 -39.83 -12.55 -6.21
C ASN A 21 -40.20 -12.52 -7.69
N ASP A 22 -39.92 -11.44 -8.39
CA ASP A 22 -40.24 -11.31 -9.82
C ASP A 22 -39.44 -12.32 -10.63
N LYS A 23 -40.17 -13.15 -11.42
CA LYS A 23 -39.62 -14.18 -12.28
C LYS A 23 -38.58 -13.70 -13.30
N ASN A 24 -38.57 -12.40 -13.61
CA ASN A 24 -37.59 -11.81 -14.52
C ASN A 24 -36.29 -11.37 -13.80
N ILE A 25 -36.19 -11.51 -12.49
CA ILE A 25 -35.00 -11.19 -11.71
C ILE A 25 -34.11 -12.43 -11.57
N THR A 26 -33.08 -12.50 -12.35
CA THR A 26 -32.00 -13.51 -12.23
C THR A 26 -30.89 -12.95 -11.35
N ILE A 27 -30.46 -13.75 -10.37
CA ILE A 27 -29.46 -13.40 -9.36
C ILE A 27 -28.24 -14.30 -9.54
N PHE A 28 -27.08 -13.69 -9.58
CA PHE A 28 -25.81 -14.37 -9.76
C PHE A 28 -24.80 -13.99 -8.66
N ASP A 29 -24.24 -15.01 -8.01
CA ASP A 29 -23.10 -14.90 -7.09
C ASP A 29 -21.85 -15.49 -7.76
N PRO A 30 -20.99 -14.66 -8.39
CA PRO A 30 -19.81 -15.14 -9.11
C PRO A 30 -18.65 -15.56 -8.20
N PHE A 31 -18.74 -15.33 -6.88
CA PHE A 31 -17.69 -15.60 -5.89
C PHE A 31 -18.29 -16.21 -4.62
N THR A 32 -19.05 -17.30 -4.83
CA THR A 32 -20.02 -17.79 -3.85
C THR A 32 -19.41 -18.32 -2.55
N GLY A 33 -18.13 -18.73 -2.56
CA GLY A 33 -17.46 -19.30 -1.40
C GLY A 33 -18.23 -20.51 -0.87
N THR A 34 -18.69 -20.44 0.38
CA THR A 34 -19.51 -21.48 0.99
C THR A 34 -21.02 -21.36 0.71
N GLY A 35 -21.44 -20.57 -0.28
CA GLY A 35 -22.84 -20.39 -0.66
C GLY A 35 -23.64 -19.46 0.23
N SER A 36 -22.99 -18.71 1.10
CA SER A 36 -23.65 -18.00 2.19
C SER A 36 -24.65 -16.93 1.75
N PHE A 37 -24.40 -16.20 0.65
CA PHE A 37 -25.34 -15.19 0.14
C PHE A 37 -26.63 -15.83 -0.37
N ILE A 38 -26.54 -16.87 -1.19
CA ILE A 38 -27.70 -17.56 -1.76
C ILE A 38 -28.45 -18.32 -0.67
N ALA A 39 -27.75 -19.01 0.23
CA ALA A 39 -28.39 -19.72 1.34
C ALA A 39 -29.16 -18.75 2.27
N ARG A 40 -28.59 -17.57 2.58
CA ARG A 40 -29.30 -16.53 3.36
C ARG A 40 -30.47 -15.91 2.60
N LEU A 41 -30.36 -15.76 1.26
CA LEU A 41 -31.44 -15.29 0.42
C LEU A 41 -32.63 -16.25 0.46
N LEU A 42 -32.38 -17.56 0.49
CA LEU A 42 -33.39 -18.61 0.54
C LEU A 42 -33.92 -18.86 1.97
N SER A 43 -33.25 -18.36 3.01
CA SER A 43 -33.66 -18.56 4.39
C SER A 43 -35.02 -17.91 4.68
N LYS A 44 -35.93 -18.65 5.34
CA LYS A 44 -37.24 -18.16 5.79
C LYS A 44 -37.13 -16.96 6.72
N GLU A 45 -36.06 -16.91 7.53
CA GLU A 45 -35.81 -15.82 8.49
C GLU A 45 -35.66 -14.44 7.84
N ASN A 46 -35.26 -14.38 6.55
CA ASN A 46 -35.04 -13.12 5.83
C ASN A 46 -36.28 -12.65 5.06
N GLU A 47 -37.26 -13.51 4.79
CA GLU A 47 -38.52 -13.22 4.09
C GLU A 47 -38.32 -12.50 2.72
N LEU A 48 -37.15 -12.76 2.07
CA LEU A 48 -36.78 -12.10 0.79
C LEU A 48 -37.33 -12.81 -0.43
N ILE A 49 -37.49 -14.12 -0.35
CA ILE A 49 -38.14 -14.95 -1.37
C ILE A 49 -39.38 -15.57 -0.76
N SER A 50 -40.54 -15.36 -1.36
CA SER A 50 -41.81 -15.97 -0.90
C SER A 50 -41.84 -17.48 -1.19
N ASP A 51 -42.72 -18.22 -0.52
CA ASP A 51 -42.83 -19.67 -0.76
C ASP A 51 -43.31 -19.97 -2.18
N GLU A 52 -44.17 -19.11 -2.74
CA GLU A 52 -44.65 -19.22 -4.12
C GLU A 52 -43.54 -19.04 -5.15
N ALA A 53 -42.60 -18.10 -4.88
CA ALA A 53 -41.48 -17.83 -5.80
C ALA A 53 -40.28 -18.79 -5.62
N LEU A 54 -40.20 -19.46 -4.47
CA LEU A 54 -39.03 -20.26 -4.04
C LEU A 54 -38.58 -21.27 -5.12
N LYS A 55 -39.53 -22.10 -5.56
CA LYS A 55 -39.23 -23.20 -6.51
C LYS A 55 -38.71 -22.67 -7.86
N GLU A 56 -39.38 -21.66 -8.40
CA GLU A 56 -38.98 -21.02 -9.65
C GLU A 56 -37.60 -20.36 -9.55
N LYS A 57 -37.36 -19.62 -8.47
CA LYS A 57 -36.07 -19.00 -8.21
C LYS A 57 -34.94 -20.02 -8.07
N PHE A 58 -35.14 -21.04 -7.27
CA PHE A 58 -34.14 -22.09 -7.03
C PHE A 58 -33.76 -22.85 -8.31
N LEU A 59 -34.72 -23.14 -9.17
CA LEU A 59 -34.47 -23.92 -10.36
C LEU A 59 -33.93 -23.12 -11.53
N ASN A 60 -34.36 -21.85 -11.70
CA ASN A 60 -34.17 -21.12 -12.96
C ASN A 60 -33.47 -19.77 -12.85
N HIS A 61 -33.42 -19.13 -11.64
CA HIS A 61 -33.01 -17.73 -11.51
C HIS A 61 -31.95 -17.45 -10.45
N LEU A 62 -31.37 -18.48 -9.83
CA LEU A 62 -30.23 -18.38 -8.93
C LEU A 62 -29.04 -19.09 -9.56
N PHE A 63 -27.89 -18.42 -9.61
CA PHE A 63 -26.65 -18.96 -10.15
C PHE A 63 -25.47 -18.68 -9.22
N ALA A 64 -24.52 -19.61 -9.15
CA ALA A 64 -23.34 -19.52 -8.29
C ALA A 64 -22.09 -20.05 -9.01
N PHE A 65 -20.94 -19.34 -8.84
CA PHE A 65 -19.65 -19.85 -9.29
C PHE A 65 -18.66 -19.85 -8.13
N ASP A 66 -17.78 -20.86 -8.11
CA ASP A 66 -16.59 -20.86 -7.27
C ASP A 66 -15.43 -21.57 -7.96
N ILE A 67 -14.19 -21.12 -7.69
CA ILE A 67 -12.98 -21.71 -8.25
C ILE A 67 -12.39 -22.81 -7.33
N VAL A 68 -12.78 -22.83 -6.06
CA VAL A 68 -12.24 -23.75 -5.05
C VAL A 68 -13.16 -24.93 -4.87
N LEU A 69 -12.69 -26.13 -5.22
CA LEU A 69 -13.48 -27.37 -5.19
C LEU A 69 -14.19 -27.62 -3.84
N LEU A 70 -13.49 -27.41 -2.72
CA LEU A 70 -14.09 -27.61 -1.40
C LEU A 70 -15.20 -26.59 -1.10
N ALA A 71 -14.99 -25.33 -1.47
CA ALA A 71 -15.99 -24.27 -1.30
C ALA A 71 -17.22 -24.55 -2.17
N TYR A 72 -17.03 -24.99 -3.41
CA TYR A 72 -18.08 -25.41 -4.34
C TYR A 72 -18.99 -26.49 -3.69
N TYR A 73 -18.41 -27.57 -3.13
CA TYR A 73 -19.22 -28.63 -2.50
C TYR A 73 -19.94 -28.13 -1.24
N ILE A 74 -19.30 -27.31 -0.43
CA ILE A 74 -19.93 -26.72 0.74
C ILE A 74 -21.07 -25.79 0.31
N ALA A 75 -20.89 -24.99 -0.73
CA ALA A 75 -21.94 -24.12 -1.28
C ALA A 75 -23.14 -24.95 -1.78
N LEU A 76 -22.87 -25.99 -2.54
CA LEU A 76 -23.91 -26.91 -3.04
C LEU A 76 -24.77 -27.47 -1.90
N ILE A 77 -24.13 -27.93 -0.80
CA ILE A 77 -24.82 -28.47 0.37
C ILE A 77 -25.63 -27.37 1.06
N ASN A 78 -25.01 -26.22 1.37
CA ASN A 78 -25.65 -25.14 2.10
C ASN A 78 -26.85 -24.55 1.36
N ILE A 79 -26.73 -24.31 0.06
CA ILE A 79 -27.82 -23.77 -0.77
C ILE A 79 -28.96 -24.79 -0.88
N THR A 80 -28.62 -26.06 -1.13
CA THR A 80 -29.61 -27.15 -1.19
C THR A 80 -30.37 -27.27 0.15
N GLN A 81 -29.64 -27.31 1.26
CA GLN A 81 -30.24 -27.44 2.61
C GLN A 81 -31.15 -26.25 2.96
N ALA A 82 -30.73 -25.03 2.60
CA ALA A 82 -31.54 -23.82 2.85
C ALA A 82 -32.88 -23.88 2.10
N ALA A 83 -32.88 -24.37 0.86
CA ALA A 83 -34.09 -24.55 0.07
C ALA A 83 -34.96 -25.70 0.61
N GLN A 84 -34.37 -26.84 0.94
CA GLN A 84 -35.07 -28.02 1.46
C GLN A 84 -35.70 -27.79 2.83
N ASN A 85 -35.11 -26.95 3.64
CA ASN A 85 -35.71 -26.55 4.94
C ASN A 85 -37.09 -25.84 4.79
N ARG A 86 -37.35 -25.31 3.57
CA ARG A 86 -38.61 -24.63 3.24
C ARG A 86 -39.56 -25.53 2.41
N ASP A 87 -38.99 -26.20 1.39
CA ASP A 87 -39.70 -27.13 0.52
C ASP A 87 -38.89 -28.41 0.38
N GLY A 88 -39.25 -29.45 1.14
CA GLY A 88 -38.56 -30.73 1.13
C GLY A 88 -38.63 -31.50 -0.22
N SER A 89 -39.44 -31.03 -1.19
CA SER A 89 -39.50 -31.62 -2.54
C SER A 89 -38.34 -31.17 -3.43
N LEU A 90 -37.63 -30.09 -3.06
CA LEU A 90 -36.51 -29.58 -3.81
C LEU A 90 -35.29 -30.52 -3.71
N LYS A 91 -34.67 -30.80 -4.86
CA LYS A 91 -33.46 -31.64 -4.98
C LYS A 91 -32.20 -30.75 -4.94
N ASN A 92 -31.06 -31.34 -5.24
CA ASN A 92 -29.79 -30.65 -5.26
C ASN A 92 -29.81 -29.40 -6.17
N PHE A 93 -29.15 -28.34 -5.71
CA PHE A 93 -28.97 -27.12 -6.48
C PHE A 93 -28.09 -27.40 -7.72
N LYS A 94 -28.60 -27.12 -8.90
CA LYS A 94 -27.89 -27.45 -10.17
C LYS A 94 -27.18 -26.27 -10.81
N ASN A 95 -27.58 -25.03 -10.50
CA ASN A 95 -27.05 -23.84 -11.15
C ASN A 95 -25.77 -23.34 -10.47
N ILE A 96 -24.90 -24.26 -10.10
CA ILE A 96 -23.59 -23.96 -9.51
C ILE A 96 -22.49 -24.56 -10.40
N ALA A 97 -21.48 -23.74 -10.77
CA ALA A 97 -20.34 -24.17 -11.56
C ALA A 97 -19.02 -24.05 -10.81
N LEU A 98 -18.17 -25.08 -10.96
CA LEU A 98 -16.78 -25.02 -10.51
C LEU A 98 -15.94 -24.39 -11.63
N THR A 99 -15.76 -23.07 -11.57
CA THR A 99 -15.09 -22.30 -12.63
C THR A 99 -14.55 -20.98 -12.09
N ASP A 100 -13.57 -20.43 -12.80
CA ASP A 100 -13.10 -19.06 -12.53
C ASP A 100 -14.05 -18.04 -13.19
N SER A 101 -14.65 -17.18 -12.37
CA SER A 101 -15.55 -16.13 -12.83
C SER A 101 -14.87 -15.06 -13.67
N LEU A 102 -13.55 -14.89 -13.56
CA LEU A 102 -12.80 -13.92 -14.35
C LEU A 102 -12.39 -14.45 -15.73
N ASP A 103 -12.59 -15.73 -16.01
CA ASP A 103 -12.28 -16.38 -17.31
C ASP A 103 -13.32 -16.14 -18.42
N PHE A 104 -14.33 -15.29 -18.23
CA PHE A 104 -15.35 -15.04 -19.27
C PHE A 104 -14.77 -14.51 -20.60
N TYR A 105 -13.59 -13.87 -20.54
CA TYR A 105 -12.98 -13.21 -21.69
C TYR A 105 -11.75 -13.93 -22.26
N GLU A 106 -11.28 -14.99 -21.59
CA GLU A 106 -10.08 -15.71 -22.01
C GLU A 106 -10.39 -16.74 -23.10
N GLU A 107 -9.46 -16.95 -24.05
CA GLU A 107 -9.61 -17.97 -25.09
C GLU A 107 -9.31 -19.37 -24.57
N LYS A 108 -9.94 -20.37 -25.16
CA LYS A 108 -9.90 -21.79 -24.75
C LYS A 108 -8.53 -22.48 -24.86
N ASN A 109 -7.45 -21.77 -25.23
CA ASN A 109 -6.18 -22.41 -25.64
C ASN A 109 -5.04 -22.32 -24.60
N ASP A 110 -5.22 -21.68 -23.44
CA ASP A 110 -4.18 -21.67 -22.42
C ASP A 110 -4.34 -22.86 -21.45
N LYS A 111 -3.45 -23.84 -21.61
CA LYS A 111 -3.36 -25.04 -20.77
C LYS A 111 -2.86 -24.69 -19.36
N GLY A 112 -3.78 -24.41 -18.45
CA GLY A 112 -3.51 -24.26 -17.01
C GLY A 112 -3.94 -25.50 -16.22
N VAL A 113 -3.45 -25.65 -15.00
CA VAL A 113 -3.75 -26.78 -14.09
C VAL A 113 -5.25 -26.95 -13.78
N PHE A 114 -6.08 -25.95 -14.08
CA PHE A 114 -7.54 -25.98 -13.92
C PHE A 114 -8.31 -26.50 -15.15
N ASP A 115 -7.64 -26.90 -16.23
CA ASP A 115 -8.29 -27.39 -17.44
C ASP A 115 -9.12 -28.68 -17.22
N LEU A 116 -8.79 -29.49 -16.21
CA LEU A 116 -9.51 -30.72 -15.92
C LEU A 116 -10.98 -30.50 -15.53
N PHE A 117 -11.29 -29.32 -14.91
CA PHE A 117 -12.65 -28.98 -14.48
C PHE A 117 -13.38 -28.06 -15.47
N LYS A 118 -12.65 -27.35 -16.34
CA LYS A 118 -13.23 -26.53 -17.41
C LYS A 118 -13.99 -27.39 -18.46
N ASP A 119 -13.64 -28.66 -18.55
CA ASP A 119 -14.21 -29.57 -19.55
C ASP A 119 -15.45 -30.33 -19.10
N LEU A 120 -15.92 -30.16 -17.86
CA LEU A 120 -17.20 -30.66 -17.42
C LEU A 120 -18.32 -30.00 -18.26
N GLU A 121 -19.10 -30.77 -19.02
CA GLU A 121 -20.17 -30.22 -19.84
C GLU A 121 -21.14 -29.36 -19.06
N GLU A 122 -21.49 -29.76 -17.82
CA GLU A 122 -22.38 -29.03 -16.93
C GLU A 122 -21.85 -27.59 -16.62
N ASN A 123 -20.54 -27.41 -16.38
CA ASN A 123 -19.95 -26.10 -16.16
C ASN A 123 -20.05 -25.21 -17.40
N LYS A 124 -19.84 -25.77 -18.59
CA LYS A 124 -19.95 -25.03 -19.86
C LYS A 124 -21.40 -24.61 -20.15
N GLU A 125 -22.36 -25.48 -19.87
CA GLU A 125 -23.79 -25.17 -20.02
C GLU A 125 -24.22 -24.03 -19.09
N ILE A 126 -23.85 -24.09 -17.82
CA ILE A 126 -24.19 -23.05 -16.85
C ILE A 126 -23.52 -21.70 -17.22
N LYS A 127 -22.24 -21.73 -17.62
CA LYS A 127 -21.53 -20.53 -18.10
C LYS A 127 -22.21 -19.93 -19.34
N SER A 128 -22.54 -20.74 -20.33
CA SER A 128 -23.27 -20.31 -21.52
C SER A 128 -24.66 -19.77 -21.20
N THR A 129 -25.32 -20.33 -20.19
CA THR A 129 -26.61 -19.83 -19.69
C THR A 129 -26.48 -18.43 -19.12
N ILE A 130 -25.48 -18.21 -18.26
CA ILE A 130 -25.19 -16.88 -17.67
C ILE A 130 -24.92 -15.82 -18.76
N GLU A 131 -24.13 -16.14 -19.77
CA GLU A 131 -23.84 -15.24 -20.90
C GLU A 131 -25.08 -14.81 -21.68
N LYS A 132 -26.03 -15.72 -21.85
CA LYS A 132 -27.27 -15.48 -22.60
C LYS A 132 -28.36 -14.84 -21.75
N GLN A 133 -28.41 -15.16 -20.47
CA GLN A 133 -29.44 -14.65 -19.58
C GLN A 133 -29.35 -13.13 -19.35
N ASN A 134 -30.47 -12.58 -18.98
CA ASN A 134 -30.57 -11.19 -18.56
C ASN A 134 -30.36 -11.09 -17.04
N ILE A 135 -29.09 -11.10 -16.62
CA ILE A 135 -28.74 -10.98 -15.20
C ILE A 135 -29.19 -9.59 -14.70
N ARG A 136 -29.98 -9.57 -13.63
CA ARG A 136 -30.49 -8.34 -13.01
C ARG A 136 -29.82 -8.01 -11.70
N VAL A 137 -29.30 -9.01 -11.01
CA VAL A 137 -28.63 -8.85 -9.73
C VAL A 137 -27.34 -9.64 -9.70
N ILE A 138 -26.26 -8.99 -9.35
CA ILE A 138 -24.97 -9.64 -9.04
C ILE A 138 -24.61 -9.27 -7.60
N ILE A 139 -24.46 -10.27 -6.75
CA ILE A 139 -24.11 -10.11 -5.34
C ILE A 139 -22.90 -10.97 -5.01
N GLY A 140 -22.11 -10.59 -4.00
CA GLY A 140 -21.00 -11.44 -3.56
C GLY A 140 -19.92 -10.71 -2.80
N ASN A 141 -18.84 -11.44 -2.54
CA ASN A 141 -17.61 -10.96 -1.93
C ASN A 141 -16.42 -11.32 -2.83
N PRO A 142 -16.10 -10.49 -3.82
CA PRO A 142 -15.03 -10.77 -4.77
C PRO A 142 -13.66 -10.87 -4.08
N PRO A 143 -12.67 -11.55 -4.69
CA PRO A 143 -11.32 -11.61 -4.15
C PRO A 143 -10.66 -10.22 -4.12
N TYR A 144 -9.85 -9.96 -3.07
CA TYR A 144 -9.12 -8.70 -2.88
C TYR A 144 -7.62 -8.91 -3.08
N SER A 145 -7.15 -8.97 -4.28
CA SER A 145 -5.73 -9.13 -4.54
C SER A 145 -5.24 -8.14 -5.58
N ALA A 146 -4.38 -7.23 -5.16
CA ALA A 146 -3.74 -6.24 -6.03
C ALA A 146 -2.54 -6.81 -6.81
N GLY A 147 -2.67 -8.02 -7.37
CA GLY A 147 -1.65 -8.63 -8.20
C GLY A 147 -0.38 -9.00 -7.42
N SER A 148 -0.51 -9.60 -6.25
CA SER A 148 0.63 -10.15 -5.51
C SER A 148 1.32 -11.23 -6.34
N LYS A 149 2.59 -10.97 -6.71
CA LYS A 149 3.46 -11.93 -7.39
C LYS A 149 4.34 -12.71 -6.40
N SER A 150 4.03 -12.64 -5.12
CA SER A 150 4.77 -13.34 -4.08
C SER A 150 4.45 -14.83 -4.15
N GLN A 151 5.46 -15.63 -4.45
CA GLN A 151 5.37 -17.10 -4.38
C GLN A 151 5.20 -17.62 -2.93
N ASN A 152 5.29 -16.74 -1.93
CA ASN A 152 5.29 -17.12 -0.52
C ASN A 152 3.90 -17.29 0.08
N ASP A 153 2.86 -16.81 -0.59
CA ASP A 153 1.48 -17.08 -0.23
C ASP A 153 0.86 -17.92 -1.36
N ASN A 154 0.17 -19.00 -1.02
CA ASN A 154 -0.61 -19.83 -1.95
C ASN A 154 -1.75 -19.07 -2.67
N ASN A 155 -1.67 -17.75 -2.68
CA ASN A 155 -2.59 -16.78 -3.31
C ASN A 155 -1.90 -16.10 -4.51
N GLN A 156 -1.33 -16.85 -5.43
CA GLN A 156 -0.99 -16.27 -6.73
C GLN A 156 -2.29 -15.92 -7.46
N ASN A 157 -2.42 -14.64 -7.86
CA ASN A 157 -3.47 -14.28 -8.79
C ASN A 157 -3.26 -15.02 -10.09
N LEU A 158 -4.27 -15.72 -10.54
CA LEU A 158 -4.32 -16.22 -11.91
C LEU A 158 -4.22 -15.00 -12.84
N SER A 159 -3.54 -15.17 -13.95
CA SER A 159 -3.40 -14.11 -14.95
C SER A 159 -4.55 -14.24 -15.96
N HIS A 160 -5.26 -13.14 -16.18
CA HIS A 160 -6.33 -13.03 -17.17
C HIS A 160 -5.95 -11.97 -18.21
N PRO A 161 -5.05 -12.25 -19.16
CA PRO A 161 -4.43 -11.27 -20.05
C PRO A 161 -5.45 -10.43 -20.84
N LYS A 162 -6.50 -11.05 -21.36
CA LYS A 162 -7.54 -10.35 -22.11
C LYS A 162 -8.43 -9.48 -21.24
N LEU A 163 -8.78 -9.97 -20.06
CA LEU A 163 -9.50 -9.15 -19.07
C LEU A 163 -8.64 -7.99 -18.57
N GLU A 164 -7.34 -8.22 -18.29
CA GLU A 164 -6.39 -7.16 -17.93
C GLU A 164 -6.30 -6.09 -19.02
N GLU A 165 -6.27 -6.46 -20.29
CA GLU A 165 -6.26 -5.55 -21.42
C GLU A 165 -7.55 -4.72 -21.50
N ARG A 166 -8.73 -5.34 -21.39
CA ARG A 166 -10.03 -4.66 -21.38
C ARG A 166 -10.15 -3.67 -20.22
N VAL A 167 -9.73 -4.07 -19.02
CA VAL A 167 -9.69 -3.20 -17.83
C VAL A 167 -8.73 -2.04 -18.03
N TYR A 168 -7.58 -2.26 -18.67
CA TYR A 168 -6.65 -1.19 -19.01
C TYR A 168 -7.25 -0.22 -20.02
N GLU A 169 -7.84 -0.71 -21.09
CA GLU A 169 -8.49 0.13 -22.12
C GLU A 169 -9.58 1.02 -21.51
N LYS A 170 -10.44 0.45 -20.66
CA LYS A 170 -11.56 1.17 -20.07
C LYS A 170 -11.17 2.09 -18.92
N TYR A 171 -10.40 1.59 -17.95
CA TYR A 171 -10.08 2.30 -16.71
C TYR A 171 -8.65 2.84 -16.69
N GLY A 172 -7.69 2.07 -17.16
CA GLY A 172 -6.27 2.40 -17.11
C GLY A 172 -5.91 3.63 -17.93
N LYS A 173 -6.42 3.75 -19.16
CA LYS A 173 -6.18 4.91 -20.04
C LYS A 173 -6.74 6.22 -19.47
N ASN A 174 -7.76 6.15 -18.64
CA ASN A 174 -8.40 7.30 -18.01
C ASN A 174 -7.76 7.72 -16.68
N SER A 175 -6.74 6.99 -16.21
CA SER A 175 -6.05 7.28 -14.95
C SER A 175 -4.90 8.27 -15.14
N THR A 176 -4.71 9.14 -14.14
CA THR A 176 -3.53 10.02 -14.05
C THR A 176 -2.33 9.32 -13.39
N ALA A 177 -2.53 8.13 -12.84
CA ALA A 177 -1.49 7.33 -12.17
C ALA A 177 -0.79 6.35 -13.14
N LYS A 178 0.31 5.75 -12.67
CA LYS A 178 0.90 4.57 -13.33
C LYS A 178 0.10 3.33 -12.93
N VAL A 179 -0.70 2.79 -13.84
CA VAL A 179 -1.82 1.88 -13.55
C VAL A 179 -1.52 0.38 -13.62
N GLY A 180 -0.28 -0.05 -13.72
CA GLY A 180 0.03 -1.49 -13.85
C GLY A 180 -0.49 -2.40 -12.72
N ALA A 181 -0.69 -1.86 -11.51
CA ALA A 181 -1.26 -2.62 -10.39
C ALA A 181 -2.79 -2.62 -10.40
N THR A 182 -3.42 -1.50 -10.80
CA THR A 182 -4.89 -1.34 -10.79
C THR A 182 -5.58 -2.25 -11.81
N THR A 183 -4.96 -2.48 -12.97
CA THR A 183 -5.52 -3.36 -14.01
C THR A 183 -5.49 -4.85 -13.62
N ARG A 184 -4.62 -5.20 -12.67
CA ARG A 184 -4.48 -6.56 -12.13
C ARG A 184 -5.18 -6.76 -10.79
N ASP A 185 -5.81 -5.72 -10.28
CA ASP A 185 -6.60 -5.83 -9.05
C ASP A 185 -7.87 -6.63 -9.36
N THR A 186 -7.98 -7.81 -8.76
CA THR A 186 -9.10 -8.72 -8.97
C THR A 186 -10.44 -8.09 -8.62
N LEU A 187 -10.48 -7.14 -7.68
CA LEU A 187 -11.68 -6.37 -7.39
C LEU A 187 -12.13 -5.53 -8.60
N ILE A 188 -11.19 -4.81 -9.21
CA ILE A 188 -11.50 -3.95 -10.38
C ILE A 188 -11.93 -4.82 -11.57
N GLN A 189 -11.28 -5.97 -11.76
CA GLN A 189 -11.66 -6.96 -12.77
C GLN A 189 -13.06 -7.54 -12.51
N SER A 190 -13.40 -7.83 -11.25
CA SER A 190 -14.72 -8.34 -10.85
C SER A 190 -15.83 -7.32 -11.09
N ILE A 191 -15.59 -6.04 -10.80
CA ILE A 191 -16.58 -4.98 -11.08
C ILE A 191 -16.74 -4.76 -12.59
N TYR A 192 -15.62 -4.82 -13.34
CA TYR A 192 -15.68 -4.75 -14.81
C TYR A 192 -16.56 -5.88 -15.38
N MET A 193 -16.27 -7.14 -15.01
CA MET A 193 -17.04 -8.32 -15.43
C MET A 193 -18.53 -8.16 -15.08
N ALA A 194 -18.83 -7.81 -13.82
CA ALA A 194 -20.19 -7.63 -13.36
C ALA A 194 -20.92 -6.52 -14.12
N SER A 195 -20.25 -5.40 -14.41
CA SER A 195 -20.81 -4.32 -15.23
C SER A 195 -21.20 -4.80 -16.64
N GLU A 196 -20.35 -5.62 -17.28
CA GLU A 196 -20.65 -6.13 -18.61
C GLU A 196 -21.82 -7.14 -18.59
N LEU A 197 -21.87 -8.03 -17.58
CA LEU A 197 -22.94 -9.02 -17.44
C LEU A 197 -24.31 -8.40 -17.13
N LEU A 198 -24.36 -7.28 -16.42
CA LEU A 198 -25.60 -6.54 -16.16
C LEU A 198 -26.19 -5.86 -17.41
N LYS A 199 -25.46 -5.79 -18.52
CA LYS A 199 -25.89 -5.17 -19.78
C LYS A 199 -26.43 -3.75 -19.54
N ASP A 200 -27.72 -3.51 -19.76
CA ASP A 200 -28.34 -2.18 -19.71
C ASP A 200 -28.94 -1.82 -18.35
N LYS A 201 -29.39 -2.81 -17.58
CA LYS A 201 -30.11 -2.60 -16.31
C LYS A 201 -29.80 -3.70 -15.29
N GLY A 202 -29.59 -3.28 -14.06
CA GLY A 202 -29.41 -4.22 -12.94
C GLY A 202 -28.70 -3.59 -11.76
N VAL A 203 -28.45 -4.42 -10.74
CA VAL A 203 -27.83 -4.02 -9.48
C VAL A 203 -26.62 -4.91 -9.18
N LEU A 204 -25.51 -4.28 -8.89
CA LEU A 204 -24.32 -4.91 -8.33
C LEU A 204 -24.25 -4.61 -6.83
N GLY A 205 -24.22 -5.64 -5.98
CA GLY A 205 -24.10 -5.52 -4.51
C GLY A 205 -22.90 -6.31 -3.98
N PHE A 206 -21.77 -5.66 -3.73
CA PHE A 206 -20.54 -6.32 -3.30
C PHE A 206 -20.02 -5.81 -1.96
N VAL A 207 -19.39 -6.73 -1.20
CA VAL A 207 -18.44 -6.37 -0.14
C VAL A 207 -17.05 -6.27 -0.76
N VAL A 208 -16.37 -5.16 -0.57
CA VAL A 208 -15.15 -4.85 -1.32
C VAL A 208 -14.04 -4.26 -0.46
N ASN A 209 -12.81 -4.31 -0.97
CA ASN A 209 -11.73 -3.48 -0.46
C ASN A 209 -12.01 -2.02 -0.81
N GLY A 210 -12.14 -1.16 0.20
CA GLY A 210 -12.47 0.26 0.03
C GLY A 210 -11.33 1.14 -0.49
N SER A 211 -10.15 0.61 -0.79
CA SER A 211 -9.01 1.42 -1.22
C SER A 211 -9.26 2.21 -2.52
N PHE A 212 -10.13 1.73 -3.40
CA PHE A 212 -10.49 2.43 -4.65
C PHE A 212 -11.20 3.76 -4.41
N ILE A 213 -11.85 3.95 -3.26
CA ILE A 213 -12.64 5.15 -2.93
C ILE A 213 -11.77 6.41 -2.96
N ASP A 214 -10.52 6.31 -2.47
CA ASP A 214 -9.64 7.47 -2.27
C ASP A 214 -8.25 7.34 -2.93
N SER A 215 -7.85 6.15 -3.41
CA SER A 215 -6.51 5.98 -3.99
C SER A 215 -6.33 6.77 -5.28
N LYS A 216 -5.11 7.30 -5.51
CA LYS A 216 -4.75 7.95 -6.78
C LYS A 216 -4.88 6.99 -7.96
N SER A 217 -4.48 5.73 -7.79
CA SER A 217 -4.55 4.71 -8.84
C SER A 217 -5.97 4.30 -9.23
N GLY A 218 -6.96 4.59 -8.38
CA GLY A 218 -8.37 4.35 -8.64
C GLY A 218 -9.09 5.48 -9.38
N ASP A 219 -8.42 6.58 -9.73
CA ASP A 219 -9.05 7.75 -10.35
C ASP A 219 -9.71 7.45 -11.70
N GLY A 220 -9.04 6.70 -12.57
CA GLY A 220 -9.59 6.26 -13.86
C GLY A 220 -10.78 5.33 -13.71
N PHE A 221 -10.72 4.40 -12.75
CA PHE A 221 -11.84 3.54 -12.40
C PHE A 221 -13.05 4.37 -11.94
N ARG A 222 -12.87 5.28 -10.95
CA ARG A 222 -13.94 6.14 -10.43
C ARG A 222 -14.59 7.00 -11.50
N LYS A 223 -13.81 7.56 -12.43
CA LYS A 223 -14.35 8.33 -13.58
C LYS A 223 -15.25 7.51 -14.50
N CYS A 224 -14.88 6.25 -14.73
CA CYS A 224 -15.60 5.40 -15.66
C CYS A 224 -16.83 4.77 -15.02
N VAL A 225 -16.77 4.27 -13.78
CA VAL A 225 -17.97 3.72 -13.12
C VAL A 225 -19.02 4.82 -12.88
N ALA A 226 -18.60 6.06 -12.65
CA ALA A 226 -19.53 7.19 -12.60
C ALA A 226 -20.22 7.52 -13.93
N LYS A 227 -19.77 6.94 -15.05
CA LYS A 227 -20.45 7.04 -16.37
C LYS A 227 -21.28 5.80 -16.67
N ASP A 228 -20.85 4.64 -16.16
CA ASP A 228 -21.46 3.35 -16.46
C ASP A 228 -22.71 3.07 -15.61
N PHE A 229 -22.83 3.68 -14.44
CA PHE A 229 -23.89 3.42 -13.48
C PHE A 229 -24.68 4.70 -13.14
N ALA A 230 -25.99 4.57 -13.06
CA ALA A 230 -26.92 5.66 -12.73
C ALA A 230 -26.82 6.09 -11.26
N HIS A 231 -26.70 5.11 -10.35
CA HIS A 231 -26.50 5.38 -8.92
C HIS A 231 -25.38 4.51 -8.37
N LEU A 232 -24.50 5.13 -7.58
CA LEU A 232 -23.41 4.45 -6.88
C LEU A 232 -23.59 4.72 -5.38
N TYR A 233 -23.99 3.71 -4.63
CA TYR A 233 -24.05 3.76 -3.17
C TYR A 233 -22.78 3.13 -2.61
N VAL A 234 -22.06 3.86 -1.79
CA VAL A 234 -20.77 3.48 -1.23
C VAL A 234 -20.77 3.66 0.28
N LEU A 235 -20.75 2.57 1.02
CA LEU A 235 -20.66 2.57 2.47
C LEU A 235 -19.23 2.22 2.88
N ASN A 236 -18.48 3.20 3.36
CA ASN A 236 -17.12 3.02 3.84
C ASN A 236 -17.14 2.57 5.31
N LEU A 237 -16.77 1.31 5.56
CA LEU A 237 -16.73 0.73 6.90
C LEU A 237 -15.36 0.91 7.60
N ARG A 238 -14.40 1.56 6.92
CA ARG A 238 -13.05 1.75 7.44
C ARG A 238 -12.34 0.44 7.83
N GLY A 239 -11.51 0.43 8.87
CA GLY A 239 -10.86 -0.78 9.38
C GLY A 239 -9.46 -1.03 8.78
N ASN A 240 -8.80 0.01 8.25
CA ASN A 240 -7.46 -0.09 7.67
C ASN A 240 -6.40 -0.33 8.75
N ALA A 241 -6.02 -1.58 8.93
CA ALA A 241 -4.98 -1.98 9.90
C ALA A 241 -3.53 -1.81 9.36
N ARG A 242 -3.35 -1.18 8.20
CA ARG A 242 -2.02 -0.83 7.65
C ARG A 242 -1.59 0.58 8.06
N THR A 243 -2.48 1.36 8.64
CA THR A 243 -2.20 2.70 9.18
C THR A 243 -1.56 2.61 10.57
N SER A 244 -1.05 3.73 11.08
CA SER A 244 -0.40 3.82 12.39
C SER A 244 -0.82 5.09 13.13
N GLY A 245 -0.53 5.15 14.42
CA GLY A 245 -0.81 6.31 15.24
C GLY A 245 -2.30 6.64 15.32
N GLU A 246 -2.64 7.92 15.29
CA GLU A 246 -4.01 8.41 15.41
C GLU A 246 -4.91 7.96 14.25
N THR A 247 -4.36 7.88 13.04
CA THR A 247 -5.10 7.36 11.88
C THR A 247 -5.57 5.93 12.09
N CYS A 248 -4.74 5.07 12.69
CA CYS A 248 -5.13 3.70 13.02
C CYS A 248 -6.26 3.64 14.06
N LYS A 249 -6.25 4.54 15.04
CA LYS A 249 -7.33 4.63 16.04
C LYS A 249 -8.65 5.08 15.41
N LYS A 250 -8.60 6.06 14.51
CA LYS A 250 -9.78 6.53 13.75
C LYS A 250 -10.35 5.45 12.85
N GLU A 251 -9.50 4.66 12.20
CA GLU A 251 -9.94 3.51 11.40
C GLU A 251 -10.70 2.46 12.23
N GLY A 252 -10.37 2.35 13.53
CA GLY A 252 -11.02 1.45 14.47
C GLY A 252 -10.74 -0.04 14.19
N GLY A 253 -11.65 -0.93 14.61
CA GLY A 253 -11.49 -2.38 14.46
C GLY A 253 -11.64 -2.85 13.01
N LYS A 254 -10.91 -3.92 12.64
CA LYS A 254 -11.10 -4.63 11.37
C LYS A 254 -12.51 -5.20 11.30
N ILE A 255 -13.06 -5.27 10.09
CA ILE A 255 -14.37 -5.92 9.86
C ILE A 255 -14.24 -7.45 9.87
N PHE A 256 -13.19 -8.00 9.27
CA PHE A 256 -12.92 -9.43 9.26
C PHE A 256 -11.80 -9.79 10.23
N ASP A 257 -11.96 -10.86 10.99
CA ASP A 257 -10.95 -11.31 11.97
C ASP A 257 -9.69 -11.83 11.30
N SER A 258 -9.84 -12.61 10.24
CA SER A 258 -8.76 -13.13 9.40
C SER A 258 -8.79 -12.48 8.01
N GLY A 259 -7.65 -12.41 7.34
CA GLY A 259 -7.54 -11.96 5.95
C GLY A 259 -7.21 -10.48 5.80
N SER A 260 -8.05 -9.70 5.12
CA SER A 260 -7.75 -8.35 4.69
C SER A 260 -7.43 -7.38 5.84
N ARG A 261 -6.29 -6.67 5.69
CA ARG A 261 -5.89 -5.55 6.57
C ARG A 261 -6.26 -4.18 5.97
N ALA A 262 -6.94 -4.17 4.83
CA ALA A 262 -7.38 -2.95 4.16
C ALA A 262 -8.75 -2.49 4.68
N THR A 263 -9.10 -1.26 4.37
CA THR A 263 -10.46 -0.71 4.51
C THR A 263 -11.47 -1.62 3.80
N ILE A 264 -12.62 -1.83 4.42
CA ILE A 264 -13.74 -2.55 3.82
C ILE A 264 -14.84 -1.56 3.47
N ALA A 265 -15.48 -1.78 2.33
CA ALA A 265 -16.66 -1.04 1.93
C ALA A 265 -17.76 -1.99 1.43
N ILE A 266 -19.00 -1.54 1.48
CA ILE A 266 -20.14 -2.15 0.80
C ILE A 266 -20.52 -1.22 -0.35
N ILE A 267 -20.68 -1.76 -1.54
CA ILE A 267 -21.11 -1.00 -2.71
C ILE A 267 -22.40 -1.56 -3.27
N PHE A 268 -23.29 -0.64 -3.71
CA PHE A 268 -24.40 -0.98 -4.59
C PHE A 268 -24.34 -0.06 -5.80
N PHE A 269 -24.05 -0.63 -6.95
CA PHE A 269 -24.00 0.10 -8.21
C PHE A 269 -25.21 -0.26 -9.05
N VAL A 270 -26.03 0.74 -9.38
CA VAL A 270 -27.28 0.60 -10.12
C VAL A 270 -27.03 0.98 -11.57
N LYS A 271 -27.10 0.02 -12.46
CA LYS A 271 -26.97 0.23 -13.90
C LYS A 271 -28.35 0.48 -14.49
N ASP A 272 -28.53 1.62 -15.15
CA ASP A 272 -29.72 1.95 -15.95
C ASP A 272 -29.29 2.84 -17.10
N ALA A 273 -29.23 2.28 -18.29
CA ALA A 273 -28.83 2.97 -19.51
C ALA A 273 -29.77 4.13 -19.91
N SER A 274 -30.98 4.20 -19.36
CA SER A 274 -31.91 5.31 -19.61
C SER A 274 -31.57 6.58 -18.82
N VAL A 275 -30.77 6.46 -17.77
CA VAL A 275 -30.37 7.57 -16.90
C VAL A 275 -29.04 8.17 -17.36
N LYS A 276 -29.04 9.45 -17.75
CA LYS A 276 -27.84 10.13 -18.30
C LYS A 276 -26.88 10.63 -17.24
N ASN A 277 -27.37 11.01 -16.06
CA ASN A 277 -26.57 11.62 -15.00
C ASN A 277 -26.41 10.66 -13.83
N SER A 278 -25.18 10.38 -13.46
CA SER A 278 -24.84 9.54 -12.32
C SER A 278 -24.97 10.31 -11.00
N ALA A 279 -25.45 9.65 -9.96
CA ALA A 279 -25.43 10.14 -8.58
C ALA A 279 -24.57 9.23 -7.69
N ILE A 280 -23.61 9.82 -6.96
CA ILE A 280 -22.74 9.11 -6.04
C ILE A 280 -23.19 9.41 -4.61
N HIS A 281 -23.63 8.38 -3.91
CA HIS A 281 -24.12 8.40 -2.55
C HIS A 281 -23.08 7.77 -1.64
N TYR A 282 -22.48 8.55 -0.76
CA TYR A 282 -21.40 8.12 0.11
C TYR A 282 -21.82 8.15 1.58
N TYR A 283 -21.47 7.11 2.31
CA TYR A 283 -21.65 7.05 3.75
C TYR A 283 -20.37 6.57 4.42
N ASP A 284 -19.89 7.29 5.42
CA ASP A 284 -18.77 6.89 6.28
C ASP A 284 -19.30 6.41 7.63
N ILE A 285 -18.84 5.23 8.05
CA ILE A 285 -19.30 4.62 9.31
C ILE A 285 -18.90 5.42 10.56
N GLY A 286 -17.87 6.24 10.47
CA GLY A 286 -17.38 7.10 11.55
C GLY A 286 -16.05 6.66 12.18
N ASP A 287 -15.47 7.59 12.98
CA ASP A 287 -14.18 7.42 13.66
C ASP A 287 -14.30 6.54 14.91
N TYR A 288 -13.21 5.86 15.29
CA TYR A 288 -12.95 5.15 16.55
C TYR A 288 -13.86 3.93 16.84
N LEU A 289 -14.70 3.51 15.93
CA LEU A 289 -15.65 2.42 16.15
C LEU A 289 -14.95 1.06 16.12
N LYS A 290 -15.23 0.23 17.13
CA LYS A 290 -14.83 -1.18 17.11
C LYS A 290 -15.67 -1.97 16.10
N ARG A 291 -15.23 -3.19 15.77
CA ARG A 291 -15.91 -4.08 14.83
C ARG A 291 -17.39 -4.26 15.15
N GLU A 292 -17.70 -4.59 16.40
CA GLU A 292 -19.07 -4.85 16.84
C GLU A 292 -19.97 -3.63 16.70
N GLU A 293 -19.44 -2.44 17.04
CA GLU A 293 -20.16 -1.18 16.91
C GLU A 293 -20.49 -0.85 15.45
N LYS A 294 -19.53 -1.13 14.54
CA LYS A 294 -19.75 -0.98 13.09
C LYS A 294 -20.83 -1.94 12.58
N LEU A 295 -20.76 -3.22 12.96
CA LEU A 295 -21.74 -4.23 12.55
C LEU A 295 -23.13 -3.94 13.11
N ASN A 296 -23.23 -3.52 14.38
CA ASN A 296 -24.49 -3.12 15.00
C ASN A 296 -25.10 -1.91 14.30
N ARG A 297 -24.27 -0.90 13.93
CA ARG A 297 -24.75 0.26 13.17
C ARG A 297 -25.33 -0.15 11.81
N LEU A 298 -24.69 -1.08 11.11
CA LEU A 298 -25.20 -1.62 9.85
C LEU A 298 -26.50 -2.41 10.03
N SER A 299 -26.61 -3.22 11.10
CA SER A 299 -27.81 -4.03 11.35
C SER A 299 -29.03 -3.19 11.69
N ASN A 300 -28.82 -2.00 12.27
CA ASN A 300 -29.89 -1.06 12.61
C ASN A 300 -30.48 -0.35 11.37
N PHE A 301 -29.79 -0.35 10.23
CA PHE A 301 -30.38 0.16 9.00
C PHE A 301 -31.36 -0.85 8.43
N THR A 302 -32.64 -0.51 8.45
CA THR A 302 -33.73 -1.35 7.92
C THR A 302 -33.70 -1.44 6.41
N ASN A 303 -33.35 -0.33 5.75
CA ASN A 303 -33.24 -0.22 4.30
C ASN A 303 -32.20 0.86 3.94
N LEU A 304 -31.97 1.04 2.65
CA LEU A 304 -30.98 2.00 2.13
C LEU A 304 -31.37 3.47 2.42
N ASP A 305 -32.66 3.78 2.47
CA ASP A 305 -33.13 5.17 2.70
C ASP A 305 -32.96 5.60 4.18
N ALA A 306 -32.77 4.67 5.09
CA ALA A 306 -32.43 4.94 6.50
C ALA A 306 -30.96 5.38 6.68
N ILE A 307 -30.11 5.27 5.65
CA ILE A 307 -28.71 5.65 5.71
C ILE A 307 -28.56 7.12 5.31
N PRO A 308 -27.92 7.96 6.14
CA PRO A 308 -27.71 9.36 5.84
C PRO A 308 -26.58 9.53 4.82
N PHE A 309 -26.85 9.22 3.57
CA PHE A 309 -25.88 9.38 2.49
C PHE A 309 -25.64 10.86 2.17
N GLU A 310 -24.38 11.18 1.96
CA GLU A 310 -23.94 12.42 1.35
C GLU A 310 -23.83 12.23 -0.16
N THR A 311 -24.32 13.20 -0.94
CA THR A 311 -24.11 13.20 -2.40
C THR A 311 -22.75 13.79 -2.73
N ILE A 312 -21.92 13.04 -3.42
CA ILE A 312 -20.58 13.45 -3.83
C ILE A 312 -20.60 14.01 -5.25
N THR A 313 -19.96 15.18 -5.42
CA THR A 313 -19.58 15.69 -6.74
C THR A 313 -18.08 15.49 -6.94
N PRO A 314 -17.65 14.57 -7.82
CA PRO A 314 -16.24 14.36 -8.10
C PRO A 314 -15.56 15.59 -8.69
N ASN A 315 -14.28 15.82 -8.36
CA ASN A 315 -13.50 16.84 -9.05
C ASN A 315 -13.06 16.36 -10.46
N ASN A 316 -12.43 17.24 -11.22
CA ASN A 316 -11.95 16.95 -12.58
C ASN A 316 -10.93 15.79 -12.64
N LYS A 317 -10.26 15.49 -11.53
CA LYS A 317 -9.30 14.39 -11.40
C LYS A 317 -9.97 13.04 -11.06
N GLY A 318 -11.28 13.04 -10.82
CA GLY A 318 -12.06 11.87 -10.44
C GLY A 318 -11.88 11.48 -8.96
N ASP A 319 -11.50 12.42 -8.11
CA ASP A 319 -11.50 12.20 -6.67
C ASP A 319 -12.93 12.34 -6.14
N TRP A 320 -13.40 11.35 -5.39
CA TRP A 320 -14.70 11.36 -4.73
C TRP A 320 -14.62 12.05 -3.38
N ILE A 321 -13.71 11.55 -2.53
CA ILE A 321 -13.43 12.11 -1.21
C ILE A 321 -11.96 12.58 -1.15
N ASN A 322 -11.59 13.36 -0.13
CA ASN A 322 -10.25 13.90 0.01
C ASN A 322 -9.72 14.47 -1.32
N GLN A 323 -10.53 15.33 -1.93
CA GLN A 323 -10.27 15.88 -3.26
C GLN A 323 -8.98 16.68 -3.27
N ARG A 324 -8.16 16.49 -4.30
CA ARG A 324 -6.95 17.28 -4.55
C ARG A 324 -7.33 18.74 -4.82
N ASN A 325 -6.53 19.64 -4.29
CA ASN A 325 -6.72 21.08 -4.49
C ASN A 325 -6.17 21.49 -5.87
N ASP A 326 -6.97 22.14 -6.71
CA ASP A 326 -6.57 22.56 -8.06
C ASP A 326 -5.48 23.64 -8.04
N ALA A 327 -5.41 24.48 -6.99
CA ALA A 327 -4.34 25.46 -6.82
C ALA A 327 -2.97 24.80 -6.68
N PHE A 328 -2.90 23.55 -6.19
CA PHE A 328 -1.65 22.80 -6.05
C PHE A 328 -0.93 22.57 -7.38
N GLU A 329 -1.67 22.46 -8.50
CA GLU A 329 -1.05 22.29 -9.83
C GLU A 329 -0.32 23.53 -10.33
N LYS A 330 -0.65 24.71 -9.81
CA LYS A 330 0.01 25.98 -10.15
C LYS A 330 1.35 26.14 -9.44
N LEU A 331 1.60 25.36 -8.39
CA LEU A 331 2.85 25.39 -7.65
C LEU A 331 3.98 24.72 -8.43
N ILE A 332 5.23 25.08 -8.10
CA ILE A 332 6.45 24.58 -8.77
C ILE A 332 6.73 23.14 -8.30
N PRO A 333 6.76 22.15 -9.18
CA PRO A 333 7.03 20.76 -8.80
C PRO A 333 8.49 20.56 -8.37
N LEU A 334 8.70 19.83 -7.27
CA LEU A 334 10.08 19.46 -6.88
C LEU A 334 10.70 18.50 -7.87
N LYS A 335 9.92 17.58 -8.41
CA LYS A 335 10.33 16.48 -9.28
C LYS A 335 9.84 16.68 -10.72
N ARG A 336 10.71 16.38 -11.68
CA ARG A 336 10.36 16.42 -13.10
C ARG A 336 9.35 15.31 -13.46
N ASP A 337 8.27 15.71 -14.09
CA ASP A 337 7.36 14.77 -14.75
C ASP A 337 7.91 14.45 -16.16
N LYS A 338 8.39 13.22 -16.33
CA LYS A 338 8.95 12.75 -17.61
C LYS A 338 7.94 12.82 -18.78
N LYS A 339 6.63 12.75 -18.49
CA LYS A 339 5.58 12.79 -19.51
C LYS A 339 5.24 14.22 -19.94
N ARG A 340 5.27 15.17 -19.01
CA ARG A 340 4.83 16.56 -19.24
C ARG A 340 5.96 17.49 -19.65
N GLN A 341 7.23 17.06 -19.53
CA GLN A 341 8.44 17.86 -19.78
C GLN A 341 8.48 19.21 -19.03
N ASN A 342 7.64 19.37 -17.99
CA ASN A 342 7.62 20.58 -17.20
C ASN A 342 8.92 20.73 -16.40
N PRO A 343 9.47 21.96 -16.31
CA PRO A 343 10.64 22.20 -15.47
C PRO A 343 10.30 21.94 -14.00
N SER A 344 11.29 21.54 -13.23
CA SER A 344 11.18 21.21 -11.81
C SER A 344 12.28 21.90 -11.01
N VAL A 345 12.10 21.92 -9.68
CA VAL A 345 13.11 22.50 -8.80
C VAL A 345 14.40 21.70 -8.83
N PHE A 346 14.33 20.37 -8.82
CA PHE A 346 15.50 19.51 -8.81
C PHE A 346 15.75 18.86 -10.17
N ASP A 347 17.02 18.86 -10.62
CA ASP A 347 17.47 18.14 -11.81
C ASP A 347 17.53 16.63 -11.58
N ILE A 348 17.82 16.21 -10.36
CA ILE A 348 17.89 14.81 -9.94
C ILE A 348 17.10 14.57 -8.66
N ASN A 349 16.47 13.41 -8.60
CA ASN A 349 15.89 12.84 -7.39
C ASN A 349 16.01 11.32 -7.42
N SER A 350 15.91 10.67 -6.28
CA SER A 350 15.97 9.21 -6.19
C SER A 350 14.87 8.67 -5.28
N ASN A 351 14.45 7.45 -5.52
CA ASN A 351 13.80 6.69 -4.45
C ASN A 351 14.88 6.22 -3.46
N GLY A 352 14.50 5.92 -2.22
CA GLY A 352 15.38 5.23 -1.30
C GLY A 352 15.71 3.80 -1.78
N VAL A 353 16.78 3.20 -1.25
CA VAL A 353 17.18 1.82 -1.58
C VAL A 353 16.03 0.86 -1.35
N THR A 354 15.76 0.03 -2.35
CA THR A 354 14.90 -1.14 -2.22
C THR A 354 15.78 -2.38 -2.26
N SER A 355 15.95 -3.06 -1.12
CA SER A 355 16.81 -4.24 -1.07
C SER A 355 16.10 -5.51 -1.51
N GLY A 356 14.78 -5.63 -1.19
CA GLY A 356 14.02 -6.88 -1.33
C GLY A 356 14.46 -7.99 -0.37
N ARG A 357 15.45 -7.69 0.51
CA ARG A 357 16.04 -8.63 1.49
C ARG A 357 16.66 -7.90 2.67
N ASP A 358 15.92 -6.97 3.29
CA ASP A 358 16.45 -6.11 4.36
C ASP A 358 17.25 -6.86 5.43
N PRO A 359 16.82 -8.02 5.99
CA PRO A 359 17.58 -8.73 7.02
C PRO A 359 18.98 -9.17 6.58
N TRP A 360 19.20 -9.35 5.29
CA TRP A 360 20.48 -9.82 4.72
C TRP A 360 21.47 -8.69 4.47
N VAL A 361 20.98 -7.46 4.23
CA VAL A 361 21.82 -6.34 3.78
C VAL A 361 21.78 -5.13 4.71
N TYR A 362 20.99 -5.17 5.80
CA TYR A 362 21.00 -4.19 6.88
C TYR A 362 21.27 -4.87 8.23
N ASN A 363 22.16 -4.29 9.03
CA ASN A 363 22.40 -4.74 10.40
C ASN A 363 23.00 -3.60 11.23
N PHE A 364 22.81 -3.64 12.56
CA PHE A 364 23.48 -2.75 13.49
C PHE A 364 24.98 -3.10 13.65
N SER A 365 25.37 -4.36 13.47
CA SER A 365 26.74 -4.85 13.48
C SER A 365 27.29 -4.97 12.05
N PRO A 366 28.38 -4.27 11.68
CA PRO A 366 29.01 -4.43 10.38
C PRO A 366 29.59 -5.82 10.18
N ASP A 367 30.09 -6.49 11.24
CA ASP A 367 30.64 -7.84 11.14
C ASP A 367 29.54 -8.90 10.93
N ALA A 368 28.40 -8.81 11.65
CA ALA A 368 27.24 -9.67 11.42
C ALA A 368 26.66 -9.45 10.01
N LEU A 369 26.65 -8.21 9.53
CA LEU A 369 26.26 -7.87 8.16
C LEU A 369 27.14 -8.58 7.14
N MET A 370 28.47 -8.49 7.30
CA MET A 370 29.41 -9.14 6.38
C MET A 370 29.23 -10.66 6.34
N LEU A 371 29.01 -11.31 7.50
CA LEU A 371 28.75 -12.75 7.57
C LEU A 371 27.47 -13.14 6.82
N SER A 372 26.40 -12.37 7.00
CA SER A 372 25.12 -12.61 6.32
C SER A 372 25.25 -12.44 4.81
N VAL A 373 25.92 -11.39 4.37
CA VAL A 373 26.17 -11.10 2.96
C VAL A 373 27.02 -12.19 2.32
N GLN A 374 28.13 -12.60 2.97
CA GLN A 374 29.00 -13.67 2.44
C GLN A 374 28.25 -14.98 2.30
N LYS A 375 27.46 -15.38 3.30
CA LYS A 375 26.60 -16.57 3.24
C LYS A 375 25.64 -16.55 2.05
N CYS A 376 25.05 -15.40 1.78
CA CYS A 376 24.17 -15.21 0.61
C CYS A 376 24.93 -15.40 -0.70
N ILE A 377 26.11 -14.80 -0.84
CA ILE A 377 26.98 -14.90 -2.01
C ILE A 377 27.43 -16.35 -2.24
N ASP A 378 27.90 -17.02 -1.20
CA ASP A 378 28.37 -18.40 -1.30
C ASP A 378 27.24 -19.35 -1.74
N THR A 379 26.05 -19.18 -1.17
CA THR A 379 24.87 -19.97 -1.56
C THR A 379 24.50 -19.71 -3.02
N TYR A 380 24.48 -18.45 -3.45
CA TYR A 380 24.18 -18.08 -4.83
C TYR A 380 25.19 -18.69 -5.82
N ASN A 381 26.49 -18.56 -5.56
CA ASN A 381 27.53 -19.07 -6.44
C ASN A 381 27.55 -20.61 -6.48
N ALA A 382 27.27 -21.28 -5.36
CA ALA A 382 27.13 -22.73 -5.32
C ALA A 382 25.91 -23.21 -6.14
N ASP A 383 24.77 -22.53 -6.00
CA ASP A 383 23.58 -22.81 -6.81
C ASP A 383 23.83 -22.56 -8.30
N LEU A 384 24.54 -21.49 -8.65
CA LEU A 384 24.86 -21.19 -10.05
C LEU A 384 25.72 -22.27 -10.68
N LYS A 385 26.73 -22.76 -9.94
CA LYS A 385 27.57 -23.88 -10.38
C LYS A 385 26.75 -25.14 -10.60
N ARG A 386 25.87 -25.49 -9.66
CA ARG A 386 24.97 -26.65 -9.73
C ARG A 386 23.98 -26.51 -10.89
N PHE A 387 23.37 -25.33 -11.06
CA PHE A 387 22.44 -25.05 -12.15
C PHE A 387 23.10 -25.22 -13.52
N ASN A 388 24.32 -24.70 -13.67
CA ASN A 388 25.07 -24.83 -14.92
C ASN A 388 25.41 -26.29 -15.25
N ALA A 389 25.72 -27.09 -14.24
CA ALA A 389 26.11 -28.46 -14.43
C ALA A 389 24.92 -29.38 -14.79
N HIS A 390 23.73 -29.13 -14.20
CA HIS A 390 22.65 -30.10 -14.23
C HIS A 390 21.31 -29.61 -14.81
N PHE A 391 21.04 -28.29 -14.82
CA PHE A 391 19.70 -27.79 -15.11
C PHE A 391 19.62 -26.80 -16.26
N ARG A 392 20.73 -26.17 -16.66
CA ARG A 392 20.75 -25.07 -17.65
C ARG A 392 20.09 -25.44 -18.99
N GLU A 393 20.38 -26.63 -19.54
CA GLU A 393 19.81 -27.02 -20.84
C GLU A 393 18.30 -27.31 -20.74
N ALA A 394 17.86 -27.98 -19.69
CA ALA A 394 16.42 -28.21 -19.44
C ALA A 394 15.68 -26.88 -19.24
N PHE A 395 16.28 -25.92 -18.51
CA PHE A 395 15.76 -24.58 -18.34
C PHE A 395 15.61 -23.85 -19.69
N LYS A 396 16.64 -23.87 -20.55
CA LYS A 396 16.61 -23.21 -21.87
C LYS A 396 15.48 -23.78 -22.76
N GLN A 397 15.28 -25.09 -22.72
CA GLN A 397 14.19 -25.73 -23.47
C GLN A 397 12.81 -25.29 -22.95
N ARG A 398 12.61 -25.32 -21.64
CA ARG A 398 11.37 -24.92 -20.97
C ARG A 398 11.05 -23.43 -21.19
N ALA A 399 12.05 -22.58 -21.17
CA ALA A 399 11.92 -21.13 -21.31
C ALA A 399 12.00 -20.65 -22.79
N LYS A 400 11.96 -21.55 -23.77
CA LYS A 400 12.01 -21.20 -25.20
C LYS A 400 10.81 -20.32 -25.58
N GLY A 401 11.08 -19.16 -26.18
CA GLY A 401 10.07 -18.18 -26.57
C GLY A 401 9.63 -17.20 -25.47
N VAL A 402 10.09 -17.38 -24.25
CA VAL A 402 9.79 -16.48 -23.13
C VAL A 402 10.60 -15.18 -23.25
N LYS A 403 9.96 -14.03 -23.00
CA LYS A 403 10.66 -12.72 -22.98
C LYS A 403 11.75 -12.71 -21.90
N SER A 404 12.91 -12.13 -22.21
CA SER A 404 14.05 -12.04 -21.28
C SER A 404 13.68 -11.50 -19.89
N ALA A 405 12.79 -10.51 -19.82
CA ALA A 405 12.31 -9.93 -18.57
C ALA A 405 11.53 -10.90 -17.67
N ASP A 406 10.99 -11.98 -18.23
CA ASP A 406 10.11 -12.95 -17.55
C ASP A 406 10.76 -14.31 -17.29
N LEU A 407 11.97 -14.55 -17.82
CA LEU A 407 12.69 -15.82 -17.67
C LEU A 407 12.81 -16.28 -16.20
N TYR A 408 13.01 -15.35 -15.27
CA TYR A 408 13.15 -15.68 -13.84
C TYR A 408 11.93 -16.40 -13.23
N LYS A 409 10.76 -16.27 -13.85
CA LYS A 409 9.51 -16.94 -13.42
C LYS A 409 9.51 -18.45 -13.73
N HIS A 410 10.40 -18.88 -14.60
CA HIS A 410 10.51 -20.28 -15.06
C HIS A 410 11.61 -21.07 -14.34
N LEU A 411 12.26 -20.48 -13.29
CA LEU A 411 13.12 -21.22 -12.39
C LEU A 411 12.30 -22.08 -11.45
N ASN A 412 12.62 -23.36 -11.37
CA ASN A 412 11.97 -24.32 -10.46
C ASN A 412 12.68 -24.38 -9.11
N ASP A 413 11.96 -24.79 -8.07
CA ASP A 413 12.50 -24.91 -6.70
C ASP A 413 13.66 -25.91 -6.57
N GLN A 414 13.76 -26.91 -7.45
CA GLN A 414 14.89 -27.84 -7.49
C GLN A 414 16.17 -27.24 -8.06
N GLU A 415 16.05 -26.16 -8.84
CA GLU A 415 17.15 -25.51 -9.54
C GLU A 415 17.91 -24.50 -8.67
N ILE A 416 17.25 -24.00 -7.63
CA ILE A 416 17.81 -23.02 -6.69
C ILE A 416 17.53 -23.42 -5.24
N THR A 417 18.34 -22.96 -4.31
CA THR A 417 18.12 -23.18 -2.88
C THR A 417 16.88 -22.40 -2.43
N THR A 418 15.87 -23.08 -1.86
CA THR A 418 14.64 -22.50 -1.31
C THR A 418 14.72 -22.21 0.19
N ASP A 419 15.77 -22.67 0.85
CA ASP A 419 16.01 -22.44 2.28
C ASP A 419 16.32 -20.97 2.55
N LYS A 420 15.35 -20.27 3.13
CA LYS A 420 15.43 -18.83 3.43
C LYS A 420 16.46 -18.46 4.49
N THR A 421 16.99 -19.46 5.23
CA THR A 421 18.10 -19.24 6.16
C THR A 421 19.46 -19.17 5.47
N LYS A 422 19.52 -19.52 4.18
CA LYS A 422 20.76 -19.53 3.37
C LYS A 422 20.80 -18.38 2.36
N ILE A 423 19.65 -18.03 1.77
CA ILE A 423 19.56 -17.01 0.75
C ILE A 423 18.14 -16.41 0.68
N ALA A 424 18.03 -15.13 0.34
CA ALA A 424 16.76 -14.50 -0.04
C ALA A 424 16.81 -14.11 -1.53
N TRP A 425 16.08 -14.83 -2.36
CA TRP A 425 15.99 -14.57 -3.78
C TRP A 425 15.10 -13.34 -4.06
N THR A 426 15.57 -12.41 -4.88
CA THR A 426 14.79 -11.36 -5.46
C THR A 426 14.68 -11.53 -6.97
N ARG A 427 13.81 -10.77 -7.60
CA ARG A 427 13.68 -10.79 -9.06
C ARG A 427 15.02 -10.46 -9.75
N ALA A 428 15.67 -9.36 -9.33
CA ALA A 428 16.93 -8.94 -9.93
C ALA A 428 18.01 -10.00 -9.77
N LEU A 429 18.13 -10.60 -8.58
CA LEU A 429 19.11 -11.65 -8.33
C LEU A 429 18.88 -12.89 -9.20
N LYS A 430 17.61 -13.33 -9.36
CA LYS A 430 17.24 -14.42 -10.26
C LYS A 430 17.56 -14.10 -11.72
N GLN A 431 17.41 -12.85 -12.15
CA GLN A 431 17.78 -12.41 -13.50
C GLN A 431 19.28 -12.50 -13.74
N GLU A 432 20.10 -12.05 -12.79
CA GLU A 432 21.56 -12.16 -12.89
C GLU A 432 22.02 -13.63 -12.87
N PHE A 433 21.38 -14.47 -12.08
CA PHE A 433 21.60 -15.92 -12.03
C PHE A 433 21.39 -16.58 -13.41
N ILE A 434 20.29 -16.29 -14.08
CA ILE A 434 19.99 -16.82 -15.42
C ILE A 434 21.01 -16.33 -16.45
N LYS A 435 21.49 -15.09 -16.33
CA LYS A 435 22.55 -14.52 -17.17
C LYS A 435 23.94 -15.14 -16.91
N ASN A 436 24.04 -16.09 -15.99
CA ASN A 436 25.30 -16.74 -15.62
C ASN A 436 26.33 -15.81 -14.98
N LYS A 437 25.90 -14.83 -14.21
CA LYS A 437 26.77 -13.90 -13.52
C LYS A 437 27.16 -14.44 -12.14
N ASN A 438 28.47 -14.62 -11.89
CA ASN A 438 28.97 -14.89 -10.55
C ASN A 438 28.91 -13.60 -9.71
N LEU A 439 28.54 -13.73 -8.43
CA LEU A 439 28.70 -12.67 -7.45
C LEU A 439 30.15 -12.64 -6.93
N GLN A 440 30.66 -11.43 -6.77
CA GLN A 440 31.97 -11.20 -6.15
C GLN A 440 31.89 -11.45 -4.63
N GLU A 441 33.00 -11.81 -4.02
CA GLU A 441 33.12 -11.90 -2.57
C GLU A 441 32.72 -10.59 -1.89
N SER A 442 32.26 -10.69 -0.65
CA SER A 442 31.84 -9.51 0.09
C SER A 442 33.04 -8.59 0.42
N HIS A 443 32.85 -7.29 0.30
CA HIS A 443 33.89 -6.29 0.51
C HIS A 443 33.47 -5.25 1.53
N LYS A 444 34.31 -4.96 2.53
CA LYS A 444 34.01 -3.94 3.58
C LYS A 444 33.77 -2.54 3.00
N ASP A 445 34.40 -2.21 1.87
CA ASP A 445 34.21 -0.91 1.20
C ASP A 445 32.78 -0.67 0.67
N ARG A 446 31.97 -1.72 0.58
CA ARG A 446 30.56 -1.62 0.19
C ARG A 446 29.62 -1.41 1.37
N ILE A 447 30.14 -1.41 2.60
CA ILE A 447 29.34 -1.06 3.77
C ILE A 447 29.18 0.47 3.81
N ARG A 448 27.93 0.93 3.93
CA ARG A 448 27.54 2.33 4.02
C ARG A 448 26.65 2.53 5.23
N LEU A 449 26.74 3.69 5.85
CA LEU A 449 25.76 4.10 6.83
C LEU A 449 24.49 4.55 6.10
N ALA A 450 23.34 4.06 6.54
CA ALA A 450 22.06 4.36 5.92
C ALA A 450 21.02 4.75 6.96
N MET A 451 20.20 5.75 6.65
CA MET A 451 18.99 6.09 7.41
C MET A 451 17.89 5.08 7.05
N TYR A 452 17.78 4.03 7.85
CA TYR A 452 16.84 2.93 7.62
C TYR A 452 15.39 3.33 7.91
N ARG A 453 15.18 4.03 9.04
CA ARG A 453 13.90 4.65 9.44
C ARG A 453 14.19 6.01 10.10
N PRO A 454 13.20 6.84 10.39
CA PRO A 454 13.44 8.11 11.06
C PRO A 454 14.25 7.93 12.34
N PHE A 455 15.36 8.65 12.43
CA PHE A 455 16.32 8.60 13.54
C PHE A 455 16.91 7.21 13.82
N ASN A 456 16.90 6.33 12.84
CA ASN A 456 17.43 4.98 12.95
C ASN A 456 18.45 4.70 11.84
N LYS A 457 19.72 4.85 12.18
CA LYS A 457 20.83 4.50 11.29
C LYS A 457 21.21 3.03 11.47
N GLN A 458 21.50 2.36 10.37
CA GLN A 458 22.04 1.00 10.31
C GLN A 458 23.11 0.89 9.23
N TRP A 459 23.98 -0.10 9.34
CA TRP A 459 24.90 -0.43 8.29
C TRP A 459 24.17 -1.14 7.15
N LEU A 460 24.40 -0.68 5.93
CA LEU A 460 23.87 -1.22 4.69
C LEU A 460 25.00 -1.75 3.81
N TYR A 461 24.86 -2.95 3.32
CA TYR A 461 25.69 -3.43 2.21
C TYR A 461 25.14 -2.84 0.91
N PHE A 462 25.78 -1.75 0.44
CA PHE A 462 25.33 -0.98 -0.71
C PHE A 462 25.96 -1.50 -2.00
N ASP A 463 25.33 -2.48 -2.59
CA ASP A 463 25.78 -3.18 -3.78
C ASP A 463 24.65 -3.41 -4.77
N LYS A 464 24.89 -3.20 -6.08
CA LYS A 464 23.87 -3.31 -7.13
C LYS A 464 23.33 -4.73 -7.32
N ASP A 465 24.13 -5.75 -6.99
CA ASP A 465 23.75 -7.15 -7.17
C ASP A 465 22.92 -7.67 -5.99
N LEU A 466 23.13 -7.10 -4.80
CA LEU A 466 22.43 -7.46 -3.59
C LEU A 466 21.32 -6.49 -3.18
N ASN A 467 21.20 -5.34 -3.82
CA ASN A 467 20.04 -4.46 -3.67
C ASN A 467 19.16 -4.56 -4.91
N GLU A 468 17.87 -4.83 -4.74
CA GLU A 468 16.94 -4.94 -5.88
C GLU A 468 16.94 -3.68 -6.74
N MET A 469 16.96 -2.50 -6.10
CA MET A 469 17.09 -1.20 -6.78
C MET A 469 17.85 -0.18 -5.92
N GLN A 470 18.88 0.44 -6.48
CA GLN A 470 19.60 1.56 -5.88
C GLN A 470 19.15 2.92 -6.45
N TYR A 471 18.42 2.90 -7.57
CA TYR A 471 17.97 4.08 -8.31
C TYR A 471 19.11 5.06 -8.63
N GLN A 472 18.98 6.35 -8.29
CA GLN A 472 20.00 7.38 -8.52
C GLN A 472 20.93 7.61 -7.29
N LEU A 473 20.74 6.83 -6.21
CA LEU A 473 21.56 7.00 -5.01
C LEU A 473 23.06 6.86 -5.22
N PRO A 474 23.60 6.05 -6.16
CA PRO A 474 25.03 6.05 -6.49
C PRO A 474 25.54 7.39 -7.04
N LYS A 475 24.68 8.23 -7.64
CA LYS A 475 25.03 9.59 -8.06
C LYS A 475 24.92 10.62 -6.94
N ILE A 476 24.19 10.30 -5.88
CA ILE A 476 24.01 11.16 -4.70
C ILE A 476 25.08 10.86 -3.65
N PHE A 477 25.40 9.59 -3.46
CA PHE A 477 26.43 9.07 -2.56
C PHE A 477 27.33 8.07 -3.29
N PRO A 478 28.27 8.53 -4.13
CA PRO A 478 29.09 7.66 -4.98
C PRO A 478 30.03 6.75 -4.17
N ASP A 479 30.56 7.24 -3.07
CA ASP A 479 31.47 6.54 -2.18
C ASP A 479 31.14 6.78 -0.69
N LYS A 480 31.98 6.25 0.21
CA LYS A 480 31.77 6.37 1.66
C LYS A 480 32.07 7.76 2.23
N ASP A 481 32.85 8.54 1.51
CA ASP A 481 33.38 9.84 1.94
C ASP A 481 32.57 11.01 1.33
N ALA A 482 31.67 10.71 0.39
CA ALA A 482 30.80 11.67 -0.25
C ALA A 482 29.87 12.35 0.74
N GLN A 483 30.05 13.66 0.94
CA GLN A 483 29.20 14.48 1.80
C GLN A 483 28.03 15.03 0.99
N ASN A 484 26.82 14.84 1.49
CA ASN A 484 25.61 15.38 0.90
C ASN A 484 24.53 15.60 1.95
N VAL A 485 23.57 16.43 1.63
CA VAL A 485 22.36 16.66 2.40
C VAL A 485 21.17 16.37 1.51
N VAL A 486 20.21 15.59 2.00
CA VAL A 486 19.09 15.09 1.21
C VAL A 486 17.78 15.33 1.94
N ILE A 487 16.84 16.04 1.32
CA ILE A 487 15.45 16.11 1.78
C ILE A 487 14.74 14.84 1.36
N ASN A 488 14.28 14.07 2.34
CA ASN A 488 13.49 12.87 2.13
C ASN A 488 12.02 13.18 2.36
N THR A 489 11.13 12.76 1.45
CA THR A 489 9.69 12.93 1.57
C THR A 489 8.98 11.61 1.39
N GLY A 490 7.88 11.42 2.12
CA GLY A 490 6.99 10.28 1.94
C GLY A 490 5.79 10.67 1.08
N VAL A 491 5.50 9.89 0.04
CA VAL A 491 4.37 10.15 -0.85
C VAL A 491 3.48 8.91 -0.99
N GLY A 492 2.16 9.12 -0.94
CA GLY A 492 1.18 8.11 -1.32
C GLY A 492 0.71 7.18 -0.19
N ASN A 493 -0.21 6.28 -0.55
CA ASN A 493 -0.84 5.29 0.32
C ASN A 493 -1.74 5.84 1.44
N GLY A 494 -2.30 7.06 1.29
CA GLY A 494 -3.22 7.65 2.26
C GLY A 494 -2.57 7.94 3.62
N LYS A 495 -1.24 8.06 3.67
CA LYS A 495 -0.49 8.43 4.87
C LYS A 495 -0.26 9.93 4.92
N ASN A 496 -0.08 10.45 6.14
CA ASN A 496 0.26 11.85 6.34
C ASN A 496 1.60 12.16 5.67
N PHE A 497 1.65 13.24 4.91
CA PHE A 497 2.90 13.74 4.34
C PHE A 497 3.88 14.10 5.44
N SER A 498 5.16 13.84 5.21
CA SER A 498 6.26 14.24 6.11
C SER A 498 7.53 14.42 5.30
N ALA A 499 8.41 15.28 5.81
CA ALA A 499 9.75 15.48 5.30
C ALA A 499 10.79 15.29 6.40
N LEU A 500 11.97 14.76 6.07
CA LEU A 500 13.11 14.64 6.97
C LEU A 500 14.39 14.76 6.16
N VAL A 501 15.29 15.63 6.63
CA VAL A 501 16.63 15.74 6.06
C VAL A 501 17.55 14.63 6.57
N SER A 502 18.46 14.14 5.75
CA SER A 502 19.51 13.18 6.13
C SER A 502 20.83 13.45 5.38
N ASP A 503 21.92 12.99 5.99
CA ASP A 503 23.27 13.03 5.45
C ASP A 503 23.76 11.67 4.93
N SER A 504 22.87 10.70 4.82
CA SER A 504 23.19 9.31 4.54
C SER A 504 22.19 8.67 3.59
N ILE A 505 22.56 7.52 3.02
CA ILE A 505 21.70 6.76 2.10
C ILE A 505 20.36 6.44 2.77
N SER A 506 19.26 6.77 2.11
CA SER A 506 17.92 6.52 2.61
C SER A 506 17.34 5.19 2.11
N ASN A 507 16.66 4.46 3.00
CA ASN A 507 15.84 3.30 2.63
C ASN A 507 14.51 3.74 2.00
N THR A 508 13.95 2.96 1.07
CA THR A 508 12.64 3.25 0.46
C THR A 508 11.50 3.32 1.49
N GLY A 509 11.66 2.66 2.63
CA GLY A 509 10.72 2.69 3.77
C GLY A 509 11.02 3.74 4.82
N LEU A 510 11.95 4.67 4.60
CA LEU A 510 12.29 5.71 5.57
C LEU A 510 11.05 6.49 6.03
N ILE A 511 10.30 7.08 5.10
CA ILE A 511 9.04 7.79 5.40
C ILE A 511 7.85 7.17 4.63
N SER A 512 7.94 6.01 4.00
CA SER A 512 6.96 5.43 3.07
C SER A 512 7.12 5.93 1.62
N ASN A 513 7.47 5.01 0.72
CA ASN A 513 7.78 5.33 -0.69
C ASN A 513 8.74 6.53 -0.85
N ASN A 514 9.81 6.51 -0.06
CA ASN A 514 10.72 7.62 0.11
C ASN A 514 11.22 8.20 -1.22
N GLN A 515 11.08 9.52 -1.37
CA GLN A 515 11.72 10.32 -2.41
C GLN A 515 12.82 11.16 -1.79
N ALA A 516 14.02 11.07 -2.32
CA ALA A 516 15.21 11.75 -1.88
C ALA A 516 15.56 12.88 -2.86
N TYR A 517 15.61 14.12 -2.38
CA TYR A 517 15.98 15.32 -3.13
C TYR A 517 17.31 15.84 -2.57
N PRO A 518 18.43 15.65 -3.28
CA PRO A 518 19.74 16.00 -2.76
C PRO A 518 20.06 17.49 -2.93
N LEU A 519 20.99 18.01 -2.13
CA LEU A 519 21.58 19.32 -2.36
C LEU A 519 22.59 19.25 -3.52
N TYR A 520 23.36 18.16 -3.60
CA TYR A 520 24.36 17.92 -4.64
C TYR A 520 24.16 16.56 -5.32
N TYR A 521 24.73 16.41 -6.50
CA TYR A 521 24.93 15.12 -7.16
C TYR A 521 26.31 15.07 -7.83
N TYR A 522 26.74 13.87 -8.18
CA TYR A 522 28.03 13.62 -8.80
C TYR A 522 27.82 13.04 -10.20
N ASP A 523 28.59 13.54 -11.18
CA ASP A 523 28.61 13.00 -12.52
C ASP A 523 29.42 11.69 -12.59
N ASP A 524 29.51 11.10 -13.79
CA ASP A 524 30.23 9.84 -14.00
C ASP A 524 31.78 10.03 -13.92
N PHE A 525 32.25 11.27 -13.82
CA PHE A 525 33.66 11.65 -13.61
C PHE A 525 33.99 11.99 -12.16
N GLY A 526 32.99 11.97 -11.28
CA GLY A 526 33.12 12.31 -9.85
C GLY A 526 33.04 13.80 -9.53
N ASN A 527 32.70 14.66 -10.51
CA ASN A 527 32.51 16.08 -10.25
C ASN A 527 31.18 16.33 -9.53
N ARG A 528 31.21 17.18 -8.51
CA ARG A 528 30.06 17.59 -7.75
C ARG A 528 29.32 18.74 -8.46
N HIS A 529 27.99 18.60 -8.56
CA HIS A 529 27.08 19.60 -9.13
C HIS A 529 25.96 19.91 -8.14
N ASP A 530 25.44 21.15 -8.18
CA ASP A 530 24.20 21.48 -7.46
C ASP A 530 23.01 20.76 -8.09
N ALA A 531 22.09 20.28 -7.24
CA ALA A 531 20.91 19.55 -7.71
C ALA A 531 19.70 20.45 -7.92
N ILE A 532 19.74 21.69 -7.43
CA ILE A 532 18.75 22.71 -7.76
C ILE A 532 18.95 23.09 -9.24
N SER A 533 17.88 23.00 -10.02
CA SER A 533 17.96 23.26 -11.46
C SER A 533 18.23 24.74 -11.77
N GLY A 534 18.95 24.98 -12.88
CA GLY A 534 19.13 26.35 -13.38
C GLY A 534 17.82 27.08 -13.66
N TYR A 535 16.75 26.34 -14.01
CA TYR A 535 15.40 26.91 -14.10
C TYR A 535 14.92 27.47 -12.76
N ALA A 536 14.99 26.68 -11.71
CA ALA A 536 14.54 27.12 -10.39
C ALA A 536 15.36 28.29 -9.88
N LEU A 537 16.69 28.21 -9.98
CA LEU A 537 17.57 29.30 -9.56
C LEU A 537 17.22 30.62 -10.28
N ASN A 538 17.08 30.59 -11.60
CA ASN A 538 16.70 31.77 -12.38
C ASN A 538 15.29 32.28 -12.01
N LEU A 539 14.35 31.38 -11.76
CA LEU A 539 13.00 31.75 -11.35
C LEU A 539 12.99 32.50 -10.03
N PHE A 540 13.72 31.99 -9.01
CA PHE A 540 13.83 32.63 -7.71
C PHE A 540 14.53 33.98 -7.81
N ARG A 541 15.70 34.06 -8.46
CA ARG A 541 16.44 35.33 -8.68
C ARG A 541 15.60 36.40 -9.38
N LYS A 542 14.86 36.01 -10.41
CA LYS A 542 13.98 36.91 -11.12
C LYS A 542 12.78 37.37 -10.29
N HIS A 543 12.16 36.44 -9.51
CA HIS A 543 10.99 36.76 -8.73
C HIS A 543 11.28 37.72 -7.58
N TYR A 544 12.42 37.54 -6.91
CA TYR A 544 12.83 38.37 -5.77
C TYR A 544 13.76 39.53 -6.18
N GLU A 545 14.06 39.69 -7.47
CA GLU A 545 15.00 40.67 -8.01
C GLU A 545 16.39 40.63 -7.32
N ASP A 546 16.82 39.44 -6.88
CA ASP A 546 18.04 39.21 -6.11
C ASP A 546 18.93 38.13 -6.77
N ASN A 547 19.97 38.58 -7.47
CA ASN A 547 20.92 37.69 -8.12
C ASN A 547 21.87 36.98 -7.14
N SER A 548 21.91 37.36 -5.87
CA SER A 548 22.75 36.75 -4.85
C SER A 548 22.16 35.43 -4.30
N ILE A 549 20.90 35.12 -4.61
CA ILE A 549 20.26 33.87 -4.17
C ILE A 549 21.07 32.68 -4.64
N ALA A 550 21.45 31.81 -3.69
CA ALA A 550 22.17 30.57 -3.93
C ALA A 550 21.24 29.35 -3.89
N GLU A 551 21.68 28.27 -4.53
CA GLU A 551 20.97 26.99 -4.56
C GLU A 551 20.70 26.44 -3.15
N GLU A 552 21.64 26.61 -2.23
CA GLU A 552 21.51 26.19 -0.83
C GLU A 552 20.35 26.94 -0.12
N GLU A 553 20.15 28.23 -0.41
CA GLU A 553 19.05 28.99 0.18
C GLU A 553 17.68 28.46 -0.30
N ILE A 554 17.57 28.11 -1.57
CA ILE A 554 16.37 27.48 -2.15
C ILE A 554 16.12 26.11 -1.51
N PHE A 555 17.18 25.33 -1.31
CA PHE A 555 17.08 24.00 -0.69
C PHE A 555 16.50 24.09 0.73
N TYR A 556 16.99 24.99 1.57
CA TYR A 556 16.49 25.15 2.93
C TYR A 556 15.12 25.84 2.99
N TYR A 557 14.84 26.73 2.06
CA TYR A 557 13.48 27.28 1.89
C TYR A 557 12.46 26.16 1.62
N ILE A 558 12.78 25.25 0.72
CA ILE A 558 11.92 24.07 0.46
C ILE A 558 11.69 23.28 1.75
N TYR A 559 12.75 23.06 2.53
CA TYR A 559 12.64 22.33 3.78
C TYR A 559 11.70 23.00 4.78
N ALA A 560 11.73 24.33 4.88
CA ALA A 560 10.80 25.10 5.69
C ALA A 560 9.36 24.95 5.19
N ILE A 561 9.10 25.14 3.88
CA ILE A 561 7.75 25.01 3.30
C ILE A 561 7.15 23.63 3.56
N LEU A 562 7.94 22.56 3.44
CA LEU A 562 7.49 21.19 3.69
C LEU A 562 7.15 20.89 5.15
N HIS A 563 7.49 21.80 6.08
CA HIS A 563 7.12 21.74 7.50
C HIS A 563 6.07 22.80 7.90
N HIS A 564 5.73 23.72 7.02
CA HIS A 564 4.79 24.80 7.30
C HIS A 564 3.36 24.28 7.51
N LYS A 565 2.78 24.47 8.71
CA LYS A 565 1.45 23.92 9.06
C LYS A 565 0.34 24.37 8.10
N GLY A 566 0.33 25.65 7.70
CA GLY A 566 -0.65 26.19 6.73
C GLY A 566 -0.53 25.53 5.36
N TYR A 567 0.69 25.32 4.86
CA TYR A 567 0.93 24.59 3.60
C TYR A 567 0.44 23.15 3.69
N LEU A 568 0.80 22.45 4.76
CA LEU A 568 0.42 21.05 4.97
C LEU A 568 -1.10 20.88 5.06
N GLU A 569 -1.81 21.78 5.76
CA GLU A 569 -3.28 21.71 5.87
C GLU A 569 -3.96 22.06 4.56
N LYS A 570 -3.56 23.16 3.88
CA LYS A 570 -4.14 23.60 2.61
C LYS A 570 -4.02 22.55 1.50
N TYR A 571 -2.87 21.86 1.45
CA TYR A 571 -2.57 20.90 0.40
C TYR A 571 -2.56 19.43 0.85
N LYS A 572 -3.07 19.13 2.04
CA LYS A 572 -3.11 17.81 2.67
C LYS A 572 -3.52 16.69 1.71
N ASN A 573 -4.65 16.86 1.06
CA ASN A 573 -5.19 15.84 0.16
C ASN A 573 -4.35 15.68 -1.12
N SER A 574 -3.73 16.74 -1.60
CA SER A 574 -2.82 16.68 -2.74
C SER A 574 -1.52 15.96 -2.37
N LEU A 575 -0.95 16.28 -1.22
CA LEU A 575 0.30 15.69 -0.72
C LEU A 575 0.20 14.19 -0.39
N THR A 576 -1.00 13.68 -0.10
CA THR A 576 -1.22 12.23 0.05
C THR A 576 -1.22 11.47 -1.27
N LYS A 577 -1.39 12.16 -2.40
CA LYS A 577 -1.58 11.57 -3.74
C LYS A 577 -0.50 11.95 -4.75
N GLU A 578 0.19 13.07 -4.54
CA GLU A 578 1.14 13.65 -5.51
C GLU A 578 2.46 14.02 -4.83
N ASP A 579 3.55 14.08 -5.62
CA ASP A 579 4.83 14.61 -5.17
C ASP A 579 4.69 16.09 -4.76
N PRO A 580 5.46 16.58 -3.77
CA PRO A 580 5.33 17.94 -3.27
C PRO A 580 5.69 18.98 -4.33
N ARG A 581 5.08 20.15 -4.17
CA ARG A 581 5.27 21.35 -4.97
C ARG A 581 5.43 22.54 -4.03
N ILE A 582 6.06 23.61 -4.45
CA ILE A 582 6.26 24.80 -3.63
C ILE A 582 5.73 26.05 -4.29
N ALA A 583 5.28 26.98 -3.47
CA ALA A 583 4.98 28.37 -3.86
C ALA A 583 6.26 29.23 -3.76
N LEU A 584 6.18 30.46 -4.23
CA LEU A 584 7.15 31.52 -3.95
C LEU A 584 6.53 32.44 -2.87
N SER A 585 7.19 32.55 -1.72
CA SER A 585 6.69 33.32 -0.58
C SER A 585 7.41 34.66 -0.47
N GLU A 586 6.70 35.70 -0.05
CA GLU A 586 7.31 37.01 0.28
C GLU A 586 8.36 36.87 1.39
N ASP A 587 8.20 35.91 2.33
CA ASP A 587 9.10 35.67 3.45
C ASP A 587 10.25 34.71 3.13
N PHE A 588 10.66 34.62 1.85
CA PHE A 588 11.67 33.64 1.36
C PHE A 588 12.94 33.58 2.20
N LYS A 589 13.59 34.73 2.47
CA LYS A 589 14.86 34.76 3.20
C LYS A 589 14.74 34.28 4.64
N GLU A 590 13.65 34.67 5.32
CA GLU A 590 13.38 34.23 6.69
C GLU A 590 13.06 32.74 6.76
N LEU A 591 12.20 32.26 5.82
CA LEU A 591 11.89 30.85 5.72
C LEU A 591 13.11 30.00 5.37
N SER A 592 13.99 30.48 4.51
CA SER A 592 15.27 29.84 4.20
C SER A 592 16.16 29.69 5.44
N ALA A 593 16.28 30.77 6.23
CA ALA A 593 17.07 30.77 7.45
C ALA A 593 16.50 29.80 8.50
N LEU A 594 15.19 29.84 8.76
CA LEU A 594 14.50 28.92 9.66
C LEU A 594 14.57 27.46 9.20
N GLY A 595 14.45 27.23 7.89
CA GLY A 595 14.62 25.91 7.28
C GLY A 595 16.03 25.37 7.45
N LYS A 596 17.05 26.22 7.36
CA LYS A 596 18.45 25.85 7.62
C LYS A 596 18.67 25.48 9.09
N GLU A 597 18.06 26.24 10.02
CA GLU A 597 18.11 25.94 11.45
C GLU A 597 17.46 24.60 11.77
N LEU A 598 16.25 24.36 11.23
CA LEU A 598 15.55 23.09 11.40
C LEU A 598 16.31 21.92 10.78
N ALA A 599 16.89 22.09 9.59
CA ALA A 599 17.70 21.07 8.94
C ALA A 599 18.96 20.74 9.76
N LYS A 600 19.65 21.76 10.29
CA LYS A 600 20.82 21.58 11.15
C LYS A 600 20.47 20.79 12.42
N LEU A 601 19.32 21.10 13.05
CA LEU A 601 18.83 20.37 14.21
C LEU A 601 18.60 18.88 13.87
N HIS A 602 17.95 18.59 12.74
CA HIS A 602 17.65 17.22 12.33
C HIS A 602 18.86 16.44 11.83
N LEU A 603 19.87 17.08 11.24
CA LEU A 603 21.13 16.44 10.84
C LEU A 603 21.99 16.09 12.04
N ASN A 604 22.03 16.98 13.05
CA ASN A 604 22.88 16.85 14.24
C ASN A 604 22.17 16.17 15.42
N TYR A 605 21.11 15.41 15.18
CA TYR A 605 20.30 14.79 16.25
C TYR A 605 21.10 13.86 17.19
N GLU A 606 22.21 13.28 16.73
CA GLU A 606 23.11 12.45 17.55
C GLU A 606 24.01 13.26 18.50
N SER A 607 24.07 14.59 18.35
CA SER A 607 24.85 15.50 19.21
C SER A 607 23.99 16.52 19.95
N GLU A 608 22.66 16.38 19.90
CA GLU A 608 21.74 17.25 20.65
C GLU A 608 21.84 17.02 22.15
N GLU A 609 21.33 17.97 22.93
CA GLU A 609 21.29 17.91 24.40
C GLU A 609 20.48 16.70 24.89
N LEU A 610 20.88 16.14 26.01
CA LEU A 610 20.16 15.03 26.64
C LEU A 610 18.96 15.55 27.46
N HIS A 611 17.83 14.85 27.37
CA HIS A 611 16.75 15.04 28.33
C HIS A 611 17.22 14.62 29.73
N ALA A 612 17.09 15.54 30.71
CA ALA A 612 17.73 15.40 32.01
C ALA A 612 16.97 14.49 33.01
N SER A 613 15.65 14.28 32.81
CA SER A 613 14.84 13.57 33.80
C SER A 613 14.91 12.07 33.61
N VAL A 614 15.87 11.42 34.26
CA VAL A 614 16.13 9.99 34.22
C VAL A 614 16.06 9.41 35.63
N GLU A 615 15.37 8.30 35.79
CA GLU A 615 15.26 7.53 37.03
C GLU A 615 16.05 6.24 36.88
N TYR A 616 17.02 6.03 37.74
CA TYR A 616 17.82 4.81 37.87
C TYR A 616 17.22 3.95 38.96
N LYS A 617 16.62 2.83 38.64
CA LYS A 617 15.86 1.95 39.56
C LYS A 617 16.75 1.03 40.37
N THR A 618 17.94 0.73 39.89
CA THR A 618 18.93 -0.14 40.54
C THR A 618 20.25 0.58 40.66
N LEU A 619 20.88 0.47 41.85
CA LEU A 619 22.21 0.98 42.14
C LEU A 619 23.32 0.06 41.57
N MET A 620 23.05 -0.69 40.50
CA MET A 620 24.10 -1.41 39.79
C MET A 620 25.11 -0.40 39.24
N ASN A 621 26.35 -0.78 39.24
CA ASN A 621 27.44 0.03 38.72
C ASN A 621 27.16 0.37 37.26
N ALA A 622 26.96 1.65 36.92
CA ALA A 622 26.67 2.10 35.55
C ALA A 622 27.79 1.72 34.56
N GLU A 623 28.93 1.23 35.04
CA GLU A 623 30.04 0.70 34.27
C GLU A 623 29.90 -0.78 33.94
N GLU A 624 28.92 -1.49 34.52
CA GLU A 624 28.70 -2.91 34.17
C GLU A 624 28.25 -3.07 32.73
N LYS A 625 28.92 -3.98 32.05
CA LYS A 625 28.60 -4.36 30.68
C LYS A 625 27.13 -4.79 30.58
N GLY A 626 26.35 -4.12 29.71
CA GLY A 626 24.94 -4.43 29.48
C GLY A 626 23.96 -3.59 30.32
N TYR A 627 24.42 -2.73 31.23
CA TYR A 627 23.52 -1.88 32.02
C TYR A 627 22.59 -1.00 31.18
N TYR A 628 23.09 -0.50 30.05
CA TYR A 628 22.33 0.32 29.09
C TYR A 628 21.74 -0.49 27.95
N ASP A 629 21.87 -1.80 27.96
CA ASP A 629 21.34 -2.63 26.87
C ASP A 629 19.81 -2.53 26.80
N VAL A 630 19.30 -2.45 25.58
CA VAL A 630 17.88 -2.41 25.29
C VAL A 630 17.43 -3.74 24.66
N GLU A 631 16.33 -4.28 25.17
CA GLU A 631 15.57 -5.36 24.54
C GLU A 631 14.27 -4.81 23.97
N THR A 632 13.43 -4.25 24.82
CA THR A 632 12.16 -3.59 24.47
C THR A 632 11.91 -2.40 25.39
N MET A 633 11.57 -1.28 24.79
CA MET A 633 11.15 -0.08 25.52
C MET A 633 9.62 -0.02 25.62
N LYS A 634 9.11 0.51 26.74
CA LYS A 634 7.66 0.64 26.97
C LYS A 634 7.29 2.06 27.40
N LYS A 635 6.48 2.71 26.57
CA LYS A 635 5.91 4.05 26.86
C LYS A 635 4.66 3.93 27.74
N ILE A 636 4.56 4.72 28.80
CA ILE A 636 3.42 4.83 29.71
C ILE A 636 3.22 6.30 30.06
N GLY A 637 2.29 6.96 29.36
CA GLY A 637 2.08 8.42 29.54
C GLY A 637 3.31 9.24 29.15
N ASP A 638 3.81 10.04 30.09
CA ASP A 638 5.01 10.87 29.99
C ASP A 638 6.31 10.16 30.42
N ARG A 639 6.24 8.84 30.59
CA ARG A 639 7.34 7.97 31.03
C ARG A 639 7.65 6.92 29.99
N ILE A 640 8.95 6.61 29.81
CA ILE A 640 9.44 5.48 29.01
C ILE A 640 10.29 4.59 29.92
N ASN A 641 9.82 3.37 30.16
CA ASN A 641 10.66 2.33 30.73
C ASN A 641 11.62 1.87 29.63
N TYR A 642 12.87 2.31 29.71
CA TYR A 642 13.91 2.02 28.73
C TYR A 642 14.33 0.56 28.79
N ASN A 643 14.66 0.10 29.99
CA ASN A 643 14.93 -1.29 30.34
C ASN A 643 14.53 -1.56 31.81
N ASN A 644 14.97 -2.67 32.40
CA ASN A 644 14.66 -3.00 33.79
C ASN A 644 15.33 -2.05 34.80
N HIS A 645 16.40 -1.37 34.42
CA HIS A 645 17.24 -0.53 35.29
C HIS A 645 16.96 0.97 35.15
N ILE A 646 16.49 1.41 33.98
CA ILE A 646 16.41 2.83 33.62
C ILE A 646 14.99 3.18 33.15
N ALA A 647 14.48 4.32 33.61
CA ALA A 647 13.30 4.94 33.07
C ALA A 647 13.55 6.44 32.77
N ILE A 648 13.07 6.91 31.66
CA ILE A 648 13.05 8.32 31.28
C ILE A 648 11.68 8.86 31.67
N THR A 649 11.64 9.98 32.43
CA THR A 649 10.42 10.50 33.04
C THR A 649 10.23 11.99 32.71
N LYS A 650 9.04 12.51 33.03
CA LYS A 650 8.70 13.95 32.85
C LYS A 650 8.93 14.41 31.39
N ILE A 651 8.56 13.53 30.43
CA ILE A 651 8.68 13.88 29.02
C ILE A 651 7.58 14.87 28.67
N PRO A 652 7.92 16.07 28.18
CA PRO A 652 6.92 17.06 27.81
C PRO A 652 5.97 16.57 26.74
N LYS A 653 4.67 16.87 26.90
CA LYS A 653 3.67 16.47 25.87
C LYS A 653 4.05 16.95 24.48
N LYS A 654 4.57 18.16 24.38
CA LYS A 654 5.05 18.78 23.15
C LYS A 654 6.08 17.92 22.39
N ALA A 655 6.93 17.16 23.10
CA ALA A 655 7.90 16.28 22.46
C ALA A 655 7.25 15.14 21.65
N PHE A 656 5.99 14.80 21.92
CA PHE A 656 5.24 13.81 21.14
C PHE A 656 4.52 14.40 19.90
N ASP A 657 4.46 15.73 19.79
CA ASP A 657 3.77 16.42 18.68
C ASP A 657 4.62 16.45 17.40
N TYR A 658 5.96 16.34 17.53
CA TYR A 658 6.81 16.18 16.36
C TYR A 658 6.68 14.77 15.80
N ALA A 659 5.96 14.66 14.69
CA ALA A 659 5.58 13.37 14.11
C ALA A 659 5.99 13.25 12.62
N LEU A 660 6.46 12.06 12.25
CA LEU A 660 6.81 11.66 10.90
C LEU A 660 5.95 10.47 10.50
N ASN A 661 5.21 10.61 9.39
CA ASN A 661 4.30 9.57 8.90
C ASN A 661 3.27 9.14 9.97
N GLY A 662 2.75 10.11 10.75
CA GLY A 662 1.74 9.88 11.78
C GLY A 662 2.23 9.19 13.06
N LYS A 663 3.54 9.12 13.29
CA LYS A 663 4.17 8.54 14.48
C LYS A 663 5.21 9.52 15.03
N SER A 664 5.22 9.76 16.34
CA SER A 664 6.20 10.68 16.94
C SER A 664 7.64 10.19 16.72
N ALA A 665 8.60 11.11 16.69
CA ALA A 665 10.01 10.78 16.60
C ALA A 665 10.46 9.84 17.73
N ILE A 666 9.95 10.06 18.93
CA ILE A 666 10.18 9.21 20.11
C ILE A 666 9.65 7.78 19.86
N ASP A 667 8.42 7.64 19.33
CA ASP A 667 7.84 6.33 19.05
C ASP A 667 8.59 5.59 17.92
N TRP A 668 9.23 6.32 16.97
CA TRP A 668 10.11 5.72 15.98
C TRP A 668 11.35 5.08 16.63
N VAL A 669 11.99 5.77 17.57
CA VAL A 669 13.15 5.24 18.32
C VAL A 669 12.74 4.00 19.14
N ILE A 670 11.66 4.10 19.91
CA ILE A 670 11.14 2.98 20.73
C ILE A 670 10.87 1.73 19.86
N GLU A 671 10.28 1.90 18.69
CA GLU A 671 9.91 0.77 17.84
C GLU A 671 11.11 0.15 17.13
N ARG A 672 12.10 0.97 16.74
CA ARG A 672 13.18 0.54 15.85
C ARG A 672 14.44 0.08 16.56
N TYR A 673 14.68 0.56 17.79
CA TYR A 673 15.82 0.13 18.60
C TYR A 673 15.40 -0.96 19.59
N LYS A 674 15.13 -2.13 19.07
CA LYS A 674 14.85 -3.34 19.83
C LYS A 674 15.58 -4.52 19.18
N LYS A 675 16.04 -5.47 20.01
CA LYS A 675 16.62 -6.71 19.52
C LYS A 675 15.56 -7.51 18.74
N THR A 676 15.90 -7.92 17.54
CA THR A 676 15.00 -8.67 16.66
C THR A 676 15.71 -9.83 15.97
N THR A 677 14.99 -10.92 15.76
CA THR A 677 15.43 -12.02 14.89
C THR A 677 14.41 -12.16 13.78
N ASP A 678 14.87 -12.12 12.55
CA ASP A 678 14.00 -12.31 11.39
C ASP A 678 13.50 -13.77 11.35
N LYS A 679 12.21 -13.95 11.14
CA LYS A 679 11.57 -15.27 11.24
C LYS A 679 11.97 -16.24 10.13
N GLU A 680 12.33 -15.72 8.97
CA GLU A 680 12.64 -16.52 7.80
C GLU A 680 14.14 -16.82 7.69
N SER A 681 14.95 -15.78 7.79
CA SER A 681 16.42 -15.90 7.67
C SER A 681 17.10 -16.31 8.96
N LEU A 682 16.43 -16.15 10.10
CA LEU A 682 16.96 -16.32 11.46
C LEU A 682 18.14 -15.37 11.77
N ILE A 683 18.31 -14.32 10.98
CA ILE A 683 19.35 -13.31 11.21
C ILE A 683 18.93 -12.42 12.37
N GLU A 684 19.81 -12.31 13.35
CA GLU A 684 19.66 -11.39 14.48
C GLU A 684 20.12 -9.98 14.10
N ASN A 685 19.38 -8.98 14.56
CA ASN A 685 19.73 -7.58 14.45
C ASN A 685 19.60 -6.92 15.84
N ASN A 686 20.76 -6.64 16.45
CA ASN A 686 20.86 -6.17 17.84
C ASN A 686 21.31 -4.70 17.88
N PRO A 687 20.48 -3.75 18.32
CA PRO A 687 20.86 -2.35 18.38
C PRO A 687 21.99 -2.04 19.39
N ASN A 688 22.23 -2.91 20.36
CA ASN A 688 23.31 -2.76 21.33
C ASN A 688 24.70 -2.92 20.69
N ASP A 689 24.79 -3.51 19.51
CA ASP A 689 26.03 -3.66 18.74
C ASP A 689 26.43 -2.39 17.98
N TYR A 690 25.55 -1.35 17.97
CA TYR A 690 25.80 -0.10 17.26
C TYR A 690 26.37 0.95 18.20
N LYS A 691 27.59 1.45 17.95
CA LYS A 691 28.25 2.52 18.72
C LYS A 691 28.34 2.27 20.25
N GLY A 692 28.21 1.03 20.71
CA GLY A 692 28.26 0.67 22.14
C GLY A 692 26.93 0.80 22.89
N GLY A 693 26.82 0.16 24.03
CA GLY A 693 25.57 -0.06 24.75
C GLY A 693 24.83 1.21 25.24
N LYS A 694 25.51 2.35 25.40
CA LYS A 694 24.89 3.60 25.87
C LYS A 694 24.25 4.44 24.76
N TYR A 695 24.59 4.16 23.52
CA TYR A 695 24.14 4.95 22.36
C TYR A 695 22.62 5.08 22.26
N VAL A 696 21.89 3.97 22.36
CA VAL A 696 20.42 3.96 22.21
C VAL A 696 19.74 4.77 23.31
N PHE A 697 20.24 4.67 24.55
CA PHE A 697 19.74 5.45 25.68
C PHE A 697 19.93 6.95 25.44
N GLU A 698 21.14 7.36 25.10
CA GLU A 698 21.45 8.78 24.83
C GLU A 698 20.69 9.30 23.62
N LEU A 699 20.57 8.49 22.56
CA LEU A 699 19.79 8.83 21.39
C LEU A 699 18.32 9.14 21.75
N LEU A 700 17.69 8.30 22.56
CA LEU A 700 16.31 8.52 22.98
C LEU A 700 16.18 9.84 23.76
N CYS A 701 17.11 10.13 24.69
CA CYS A 701 17.14 11.39 25.43
C CYS A 701 17.34 12.61 24.50
N ARG A 702 18.20 12.50 23.48
CA ARG A 702 18.43 13.54 22.47
C ARG A 702 17.21 13.76 21.59
N VAL A 703 16.54 12.69 21.15
CA VAL A 703 15.35 12.78 20.29
C VAL A 703 14.17 13.42 21.05
N ILE A 704 14.07 13.28 22.36
CA ILE A 704 13.10 14.01 23.17
C ILE A 704 13.35 15.51 23.06
N LYS A 705 14.59 15.98 23.28
CA LYS A 705 14.97 17.40 23.18
C LYS A 705 14.83 17.95 21.75
N LEU A 706 15.30 17.22 20.78
CA LEU A 706 15.14 17.53 19.37
C LEU A 706 13.66 17.75 19.04
N SER A 707 12.77 16.88 19.52
CA SER A 707 11.33 16.96 19.23
C SER A 707 10.72 18.26 19.76
N GLU A 708 11.07 18.68 20.97
CA GLU A 708 10.62 19.96 21.53
C GLU A 708 11.08 21.15 20.66
N LYS A 709 12.38 21.22 20.36
CA LYS A 709 12.96 22.28 19.52
C LYS A 709 12.39 22.28 18.11
N SER A 710 12.12 21.09 17.54
CA SER A 710 11.50 20.97 16.20
C SER A 710 10.10 21.58 16.18
N VAL A 711 9.28 21.32 17.19
CA VAL A 711 7.95 21.93 17.30
C VAL A 711 8.05 23.44 17.37
N ASP A 712 8.98 23.99 18.19
CA ASP A 712 9.18 25.44 18.30
C ASP A 712 9.58 26.09 16.97
N LEU A 713 10.49 25.46 16.23
CA LEU A 713 10.92 25.97 14.93
C LEU A 713 9.80 25.86 13.88
N ILE A 714 9.04 24.78 13.88
CA ILE A 714 7.89 24.59 12.98
C ILE A 714 6.79 25.62 13.28
N GLU A 715 6.60 26.02 14.54
CA GLU A 715 5.70 27.12 14.91
C GLU A 715 6.17 28.44 14.32
N LYS A 716 7.43 28.81 14.49
CA LYS A 716 8.03 30.03 13.90
C LYS A 716 7.94 30.04 12.37
N ILE A 717 8.21 28.89 11.72
CA ILE A 717 8.04 28.73 10.27
C ILE A 717 6.58 28.99 9.87
N SER A 718 5.63 28.50 10.68
CA SER A 718 4.20 28.57 10.37
C SER A 718 3.57 29.94 10.63
N GLU A 719 4.28 30.85 11.32
CA GLU A 719 3.91 32.26 11.47
C GLU A 719 4.21 33.09 10.21
N LYS A 720 5.07 32.58 9.33
CA LYS A 720 5.44 33.23 8.07
C LYS A 720 4.40 32.94 6.98
N ARG A 721 4.39 33.74 5.93
CA ARG A 721 3.58 33.46 4.75
C ARG A 721 4.25 32.34 3.93
N PHE A 722 3.47 31.46 3.34
CA PHE A 722 4.00 30.39 2.48
C PHE A 722 3.56 30.55 1.00
N GLU A 723 2.71 31.51 0.75
CA GLU A 723 2.22 31.97 -0.56
C GLU A 723 2.19 33.48 -0.63
#